data_511715035c766112175e078586d5e88a
#
_entry.id   511715035c766112175e078586d5e88a
#
_cell.length_a   1.000
_cell.length_b   1.000
_cell.length_c   1.000
_cell.angle_alpha   90.00
_cell.angle_beta   90.00
_cell.angle_gamma   90.00
#
_symmetry.space_group_name_H-M   'P 1'
#
loop_
_entity.id
_entity.type
_entity.pdbx_description
1 polymer ?
#
loop_
_entity_poly.entity_id
_entity_poly.type
_entity_poly.pdbx_seq_one_letter_code
_entity_poly.pdbx_strand_id
1 'polypeptide(L)'
;MLITNEIFLDMKVRGLFMEKNQNNNYMFKGFFKPYLGRIKTTIFHTFKIDIESFERLLDDIYINLFKLTVRALIRELHIYKEKGLLKGETKEARFSYFEMLCERQEFKYVFFQKYSQLEQILDDYVTCLTKNLIKIISDTNEDRVRLEEKFGVKVGSINDISIGKGDTHNGGKTVAIIYFDMCKLVYKPHTLKADIIFSEIIKWINKEADLMYPLKVVKTLSMDDRGWQECIEHLPCESERESHSYYYKMGCFLALFYALGTTDLHFENVIACRDNPMFIDLETMLTNNCVDKLNTVLDTGLLPQVTSDFLIDVDISGICGKSNKSEKMKMMVVINRGTDEMMVDEVPAIVADRQNLVHLNEKIIEINDYANDLIYAYQTVTEFLVNRKENFLSELDILINKNDMFRTVLRHTQVYSKYLSAALHPDYLVNSKKRLELFQRLMSNCKNEHEYLRVQDEIATLMAGDVPYYMFDYYSRDLYSGNGLVSRNYFKHSAREICIERMNHLEKYKTPNINLIQKSLFTAYSNNPEAESNIVYQYCRKSNHYKENIKFADDIVSSIFYLDNPEGAIFFINDLYDNRISLETINLNMYEGGGLIYYLAAIGKVYNREKYSHAANMLLATATEVLKYKSKVQKNEFILSAFSGYGSLIYLNYLLYFLTNEMYYKDDAEKAIDYILEKEHWTKIEKSSNFDYLGGFAGVIVFMAHILLKEENTQIRCMCMKLSKLLKDYISNNEIGQLGLAHGLSGFAYAFTMMYRITNNKYYLEIARLLLIKEDALYEKIDVEKVSWCKGETGMCIARLKYLEVQPSQELLEKFFIYYRSLTSKGLTQVKNACLCHGIYGNIEVIRKINQMNVLGDEEKNKCLDLEEFERSLFENRNELYLGFSKDFKTDVFMTGFSGIFYSILREEEKTLPSILFLEV
;
A
#
# COMPACT_ATOMS: atom_id res chain seq x y z
N MET A 1 -4.72 -5.86 -4.45
CA MET A 1 -3.35 -5.74 -3.93
C MET A 1 -3.45 -5.75 -2.41
N LEU A 2 -3.13 -6.85 -1.76
CA LEU A 2 -3.30 -7.01 -0.31
C LEU A 2 -2.08 -7.78 0.17
N ILE A 3 -1.10 -7.07 0.71
CA ILE A 3 0.11 -7.62 1.28
C ILE A 3 -0.12 -7.91 2.75
N THR A 4 0.38 -9.02 3.14
CA THR A 4 0.44 -9.75 4.41
C THR A 4 0.56 -8.92 5.67
N ASN A 5 -0.22 -9.27 6.69
CA ASN A 5 -0.23 -8.66 8.01
C ASN A 5 -0.27 -9.68 9.15
N GLU A 6 0.42 -10.79 9.02
CA GLU A 6 0.53 -11.77 10.11
C GLU A 6 1.52 -11.42 11.18
N ILE A 7 2.39 -10.61 10.83
CA ILE A 7 3.67 -10.22 11.37
C ILE A 7 3.57 -9.52 12.72
N PHE A 8 2.45 -8.88 12.99
CA PHE A 8 2.32 -8.00 14.15
C PHE A 8 1.93 -8.69 15.46
N LEU A 9 1.54 -9.96 15.40
CA LEU A 9 1.02 -10.63 16.60
C LEU A 9 2.09 -11.30 17.46
N ASP A 10 3.24 -11.67 16.90
CA ASP A 10 4.17 -12.54 17.64
C ASP A 10 5.31 -11.83 18.36
N MET A 11 5.91 -10.79 17.82
CA MET A 11 7.18 -10.26 18.35
C MET A 11 7.06 -9.34 19.57
N LYS A 12 5.96 -8.58 19.73
CA LYS A 12 5.72 -7.77 20.94
C LYS A 12 4.61 -8.28 21.84
N VAL A 13 3.86 -9.26 21.38
CA VAL A 13 2.90 -9.97 22.22
C VAL A 13 3.61 -10.63 23.41
N ARG A 14 4.88 -11.06 23.27
CA ARG A 14 5.69 -11.48 24.44
C ARG A 14 5.80 -10.39 25.49
N GLY A 15 6.15 -9.17 25.16
CA GLY A 15 6.28 -8.06 26.12
C GLY A 15 4.94 -7.53 26.66
N LEU A 16 3.87 -7.55 25.86
CA LEU A 16 2.56 -7.03 26.27
C LEU A 16 1.67 -8.05 26.99
N PHE A 17 1.87 -9.36 26.75
CA PHE A 17 1.22 -10.41 27.53
C PHE A 17 2.05 -10.90 28.72
N MET A 18 3.35 -10.60 28.77
CA MET A 18 4.29 -11.07 29.77
C MET A 18 4.93 -9.98 30.63
N GLU A 19 4.20 -9.02 31.10
CA GLU A 19 4.65 -8.46 32.37
C GLU A 19 4.35 -9.50 33.46
N LYS A 20 5.39 -10.21 33.86
CA LYS A 20 5.39 -10.88 35.16
C LYS A 20 4.92 -9.84 36.16
N ASN A 21 4.00 -10.21 37.06
CA ASN A 21 3.59 -9.31 38.13
C ASN A 21 4.87 -8.85 38.91
N GLN A 22 4.76 -7.85 39.77
CA GLN A 22 5.89 -7.33 40.57
C GLN A 22 6.75 -8.41 41.26
N ASN A 23 6.25 -9.64 41.32
CA ASN A 23 6.91 -10.81 41.92
C ASN A 23 7.43 -11.84 40.88
N ASN A 24 7.55 -11.50 39.59
CA ASN A 24 8.04 -12.40 38.54
C ASN A 24 7.20 -13.68 38.30
N ASN A 25 5.94 -13.73 38.72
CA ASN A 25 5.03 -14.86 38.60
C ASN A 25 4.01 -14.66 37.47
N TYR A 26 3.72 -15.74 36.71
CA TYR A 26 2.68 -15.74 35.67
C TYR A 26 1.27 -15.71 36.28
N MET A 27 0.38 -14.89 35.71
CA MET A 27 -1.03 -14.84 36.11
C MET A 27 -1.72 -16.18 35.83
N PHE A 28 -2.62 -16.61 36.69
CA PHE A 28 -3.36 -17.88 36.59
C PHE A 28 -2.48 -19.15 36.53
N LYS A 29 -1.24 -19.10 37.02
CA LYS A 29 -0.30 -20.24 37.01
C LYS A 29 -0.92 -21.53 37.55
N GLY A 30 -1.66 -21.46 38.64
CA GLY A 30 -2.34 -22.62 39.23
C GLY A 30 -3.45 -23.19 38.33
N PHE A 31 -4.13 -22.36 37.54
CA PHE A 31 -5.10 -22.84 36.57
C PHE A 31 -4.45 -23.71 35.50
N PHE A 32 -3.25 -23.35 35.03
CA PHE A 32 -2.53 -24.07 33.95
C PHE A 32 -1.66 -25.25 34.44
N LYS A 33 -1.41 -25.35 35.73
CA LYS A 33 -0.56 -26.41 36.32
C LYS A 33 -0.87 -27.84 35.82
N PRO A 34 -2.15 -28.28 35.68
CA PRO A 34 -2.43 -29.63 35.18
C PRO A 34 -1.97 -29.86 33.74
N TYR A 35 -2.13 -28.86 32.87
CA TYR A 35 -1.73 -28.93 31.46
C TYR A 35 -0.21 -29.00 31.32
N LEU A 36 0.51 -28.15 32.02
CA LEU A 36 1.98 -28.18 32.09
C LEU A 36 2.49 -29.49 32.64
N GLY A 37 1.83 -30.00 33.70
CA GLY A 37 2.16 -31.29 34.31
C GLY A 37 2.07 -32.47 33.34
N ARG A 38 1.01 -32.50 32.50
CA ARG A 38 0.82 -33.53 31.46
C ARG A 38 1.99 -33.52 30.46
N ILE A 39 2.37 -32.36 29.97
CA ILE A 39 3.47 -32.19 29.00
C ILE A 39 4.79 -32.67 29.63
N LYS A 40 5.15 -32.14 30.83
CA LYS A 40 6.37 -32.48 31.54
C LYS A 40 6.49 -33.98 31.79
N THR A 41 5.45 -34.59 32.33
CA THR A 41 5.44 -36.02 32.66
C THR A 41 5.64 -36.87 31.41
N THR A 42 4.97 -36.55 30.32
CA THR A 42 5.08 -37.32 29.07
C THR A 42 6.48 -37.21 28.48
N ILE A 43 7.06 -35.99 28.37
CA ILE A 43 8.41 -35.80 27.84
C ILE A 43 9.45 -36.51 28.70
N PHE A 44 9.34 -36.39 30.03
CA PHE A 44 10.25 -37.11 30.98
C PHE A 44 10.18 -38.63 30.83
N HIS A 45 8.98 -39.19 30.73
CA HIS A 45 8.83 -40.65 30.55
C HIS A 45 9.42 -41.11 29.22
N THR A 46 9.28 -40.34 28.16
CA THR A 46 9.73 -40.71 26.81
C THR A 46 11.26 -40.60 26.67
N PHE A 47 11.87 -39.50 27.12
CA PHE A 47 13.27 -39.18 26.83
C PHE A 47 14.16 -39.07 28.07
N LYS A 48 13.61 -39.12 29.28
CA LYS A 48 14.31 -38.82 30.56
C LYS A 48 14.86 -37.39 30.60
N ILE A 49 14.25 -36.47 29.82
CA ILE A 49 14.58 -35.04 29.83
C ILE A 49 13.63 -34.34 30.78
N ASP A 50 14.18 -33.60 31.75
CA ASP A 50 13.41 -32.70 32.59
C ASP A 50 13.34 -31.31 31.94
N ILE A 51 12.16 -30.97 31.42
CA ILE A 51 11.92 -29.66 30.78
C ILE A 51 11.65 -28.54 31.80
N GLU A 52 11.77 -28.79 33.12
CA GLU A 52 11.65 -27.70 34.11
C GLU A 52 12.75 -26.65 33.98
N SER A 53 13.91 -27.03 33.46
CA SER A 53 15.02 -26.14 33.17
C SER A 53 14.90 -25.41 31.83
N PHE A 54 13.92 -25.77 30.99
CA PHE A 54 13.70 -25.17 29.66
C PHE A 54 12.86 -23.91 29.80
N GLU A 55 13.49 -22.79 30.20
CA GLU A 55 12.79 -21.56 30.50
C GLU A 55 12.00 -20.98 29.29
N ARG A 56 12.61 -20.98 28.10
CA ARG A 56 11.95 -20.47 26.88
C ARG A 56 10.77 -21.33 26.49
N LEU A 57 10.90 -22.65 26.58
CA LEU A 57 9.81 -23.56 26.26
C LEU A 57 8.63 -23.35 27.19
N LEU A 58 8.90 -23.25 28.51
CA LEU A 58 7.86 -23.05 29.49
C LEU A 58 7.16 -21.67 29.30
N ASP A 59 7.94 -20.64 28.99
CA ASP A 59 7.41 -19.32 28.69
C ASP A 59 6.47 -19.37 27.46
N ASP A 60 6.92 -20.01 26.36
CA ASP A 60 6.14 -20.12 25.12
C ASP A 60 4.84 -20.93 25.36
N ILE A 61 4.89 -22.04 26.09
CA ILE A 61 3.71 -22.86 26.45
C ILE A 61 2.72 -22.03 27.26
N TYR A 62 3.24 -21.35 28.28
CA TYR A 62 2.41 -20.54 29.17
C TYR A 62 1.69 -19.42 28.43
N ILE A 63 2.41 -18.68 27.56
CA ILE A 63 1.83 -17.61 26.73
C ILE A 63 0.66 -18.15 25.90
N ASN A 64 0.83 -19.29 25.26
CA ASN A 64 -0.20 -19.86 24.41
C ASN A 64 -1.42 -20.31 25.22
N LEU A 65 -1.23 -20.98 26.37
CA LEU A 65 -2.34 -21.33 27.26
C LEU A 65 -3.09 -20.09 27.76
N PHE A 66 -2.36 -19.04 28.09
CA PHE A 66 -2.95 -17.75 28.51
C PHE A 66 -3.74 -17.10 27.39
N LYS A 67 -3.19 -16.99 26.17
CA LYS A 67 -3.89 -16.45 25.00
C LYS A 67 -5.22 -17.16 24.75
N LEU A 68 -5.25 -18.49 24.83
CA LEU A 68 -6.44 -19.29 24.61
C LEU A 68 -7.55 -19.06 25.64
N THR A 69 -7.19 -18.73 26.89
CA THR A 69 -8.15 -18.74 28.03
C THR A 69 -8.51 -17.37 28.57
N VAL A 70 -7.61 -16.40 28.45
CA VAL A 70 -7.69 -15.13 29.20
C VAL A 70 -9.02 -14.40 29.04
N ARG A 71 -9.62 -14.40 27.84
CA ARG A 71 -10.92 -13.72 27.61
C ARG A 71 -12.07 -14.36 28.39
N ALA A 72 -12.09 -15.69 28.48
CA ALA A 72 -13.07 -16.39 29.27
C ALA A 72 -12.84 -16.19 30.79
N LEU A 73 -11.58 -16.20 31.23
CA LEU A 73 -11.23 -15.93 32.65
C LEU A 73 -11.58 -14.49 33.05
N ILE A 74 -11.31 -13.49 32.21
CA ILE A 74 -11.71 -12.09 32.46
C ILE A 74 -13.24 -11.97 32.57
N ARG A 75 -13.97 -12.63 31.69
CA ARG A 75 -15.45 -12.61 31.76
C ARG A 75 -15.96 -13.19 33.08
N GLU A 76 -15.37 -14.30 33.55
CA GLU A 76 -15.75 -14.87 34.85
C GLU A 76 -15.31 -13.95 36.03
N LEU A 77 -14.13 -13.35 35.95
CA LEU A 77 -13.68 -12.35 36.95
C LEU A 77 -14.73 -11.25 37.13
N HIS A 78 -15.24 -10.68 36.05
CA HIS A 78 -16.27 -9.64 36.08
C HIS A 78 -17.60 -10.16 36.63
N ILE A 79 -18.03 -11.36 36.23
CA ILE A 79 -19.23 -11.99 36.77
C ILE A 79 -19.13 -12.20 38.27
N TYR A 80 -17.98 -12.67 38.77
CA TYR A 80 -17.73 -12.87 40.20
C TYR A 80 -17.71 -11.52 40.96
N LYS A 81 -17.13 -10.47 40.33
CA LYS A 81 -17.13 -9.12 40.88
C LYS A 81 -18.54 -8.56 41.00
N GLU A 82 -19.33 -8.63 39.94
CA GLU A 82 -20.72 -8.14 39.90
C GLU A 82 -21.61 -8.85 40.93
N LYS A 83 -21.39 -10.13 41.16
CA LYS A 83 -22.11 -10.91 42.15
C LYS A 83 -21.61 -10.72 43.60
N GLY A 84 -20.57 -9.89 43.80
CA GLY A 84 -19.98 -9.68 45.12
C GLY A 84 -19.29 -10.90 45.74
N LEU A 85 -18.82 -11.85 44.89
CA LEU A 85 -18.21 -13.11 45.34
C LEU A 85 -16.69 -13.00 45.57
N LEU A 86 -16.09 -11.87 45.19
CA LEU A 86 -14.64 -11.64 45.37
C LEU A 86 -14.35 -11.10 46.76
N LYS A 87 -13.38 -11.69 47.45
CA LYS A 87 -12.91 -11.25 48.78
C LYS A 87 -11.65 -10.39 48.65
N GLY A 88 -11.57 -9.31 49.39
CA GLY A 88 -10.42 -8.39 49.41
C GLY A 88 -10.85 -6.94 49.43
N GLU A 89 -10.07 -6.09 50.09
CA GLU A 89 -10.37 -4.64 50.22
C GLU A 89 -9.90 -3.86 48.97
N THR A 90 -8.80 -4.30 48.33
CA THR A 90 -8.24 -3.68 47.12
C THR A 90 -8.59 -4.45 45.88
N LYS A 91 -8.40 -3.83 44.72
CA LYS A 91 -8.62 -4.44 43.41
C LYS A 91 -7.67 -5.64 43.18
N GLU A 92 -6.44 -5.52 43.62
CA GLU A 92 -5.39 -6.56 43.56
C GLU A 92 -5.72 -7.74 44.48
N ALA A 93 -6.19 -7.45 45.71
CA ALA A 93 -6.57 -8.50 46.65
C ALA A 93 -7.78 -9.31 46.13
N ARG A 94 -8.75 -8.66 45.48
CA ARG A 94 -9.89 -9.34 44.85
C ARG A 94 -9.46 -10.17 43.65
N PHE A 95 -8.53 -9.68 42.84
CA PHE A 95 -7.94 -10.45 41.76
C PHE A 95 -7.18 -11.70 42.27
N SER A 96 -6.32 -11.52 43.26
CA SER A 96 -5.57 -12.64 43.87
C SER A 96 -6.51 -13.69 44.45
N TYR A 97 -7.64 -13.26 45.05
CA TYR A 97 -8.66 -14.20 45.52
C TYR A 97 -9.31 -14.97 44.36
N PHE A 98 -9.62 -14.28 43.24
CA PHE A 98 -10.14 -14.94 42.04
C PHE A 98 -9.13 -15.94 41.46
N GLU A 99 -7.87 -15.57 41.38
CA GLU A 99 -6.79 -16.44 40.91
C GLU A 99 -6.69 -17.72 41.74
N MET A 100 -6.77 -17.62 43.07
CA MET A 100 -6.82 -18.75 43.96
C MET A 100 -8.06 -19.64 43.74
N LEU A 101 -9.24 -19.01 43.42
CA LEU A 101 -10.45 -19.79 43.09
C LEU A 101 -10.25 -20.57 41.78
N CYS A 102 -9.58 -20.00 40.79
CA CYS A 102 -9.32 -20.62 39.48
C CYS A 102 -8.43 -21.89 39.60
N GLU A 103 -7.67 -22.03 40.67
CA GLU A 103 -6.88 -23.26 40.92
C GLU A 103 -7.73 -24.46 41.35
N ARG A 104 -8.95 -24.18 41.92
CA ARG A 104 -9.80 -25.22 42.51
C ARG A 104 -10.49 -26.06 41.46
N GLN A 105 -10.64 -27.36 41.71
CA GLN A 105 -11.29 -28.29 40.80
C GLN A 105 -12.77 -27.95 40.60
N GLU A 106 -13.45 -27.49 41.66
CA GLU A 106 -14.86 -27.07 41.57
C GLU A 106 -15.08 -25.90 40.64
N PHE A 107 -14.16 -24.90 40.66
CA PHE A 107 -14.19 -23.80 39.73
C PHE A 107 -13.97 -24.28 38.31
N LYS A 108 -12.95 -25.11 38.07
CA LYS A 108 -12.63 -25.64 36.73
C LYS A 108 -13.75 -26.46 36.16
N TYR A 109 -14.41 -27.27 36.96
CA TYR A 109 -15.56 -28.07 36.56
C TYR A 109 -16.69 -27.16 36.09
N VAL A 110 -17.11 -26.16 36.89
CA VAL A 110 -18.18 -25.21 36.50
C VAL A 110 -17.79 -24.35 35.28
N PHE A 111 -16.54 -23.94 35.23
CA PHE A 111 -15.97 -23.15 34.13
C PHE A 111 -16.05 -23.92 32.79
N PHE A 112 -15.62 -25.17 32.77
CA PHE A 112 -15.64 -25.97 31.55
C PHE A 112 -17.04 -26.51 31.19
N GLN A 113 -17.93 -26.67 32.18
CA GLN A 113 -19.37 -26.89 31.86
C GLN A 113 -19.95 -25.71 31.04
N LYS A 114 -19.51 -24.50 31.30
CA LYS A 114 -19.94 -23.30 30.59
C LYS A 114 -19.19 -23.11 29.28
N TYR A 115 -17.90 -23.40 29.25
CA TYR A 115 -17.00 -23.22 28.10
C TYR A 115 -16.46 -24.56 27.60
N SER A 116 -17.36 -25.47 27.23
CA SER A 116 -16.99 -26.84 26.84
C SER A 116 -16.09 -26.90 25.59
N GLN A 117 -16.26 -25.96 24.67
CA GLN A 117 -15.38 -25.85 23.51
C GLN A 117 -13.96 -25.41 23.89
N LEU A 118 -13.79 -24.58 24.93
CA LEU A 118 -12.47 -24.17 25.41
C LEU A 118 -11.73 -25.35 26.03
N GLU A 119 -12.41 -26.21 26.81
CA GLU A 119 -11.80 -27.42 27.34
C GLU A 119 -11.20 -28.29 26.25
N GLN A 120 -11.99 -28.54 25.18
CA GLN A 120 -11.53 -29.28 24.02
C GLN A 120 -10.31 -28.64 23.35
N ILE A 121 -10.35 -27.30 23.13
CA ILE A 121 -9.25 -26.55 22.52
C ILE A 121 -7.95 -26.69 23.36
N LEU A 122 -8.04 -26.62 24.68
CA LEU A 122 -6.87 -26.76 25.57
C LEU A 122 -6.32 -28.20 25.55
N ASP A 123 -7.18 -29.19 25.54
CA ASP A 123 -6.78 -30.60 25.48
C ASP A 123 -6.13 -30.93 24.12
N ASP A 124 -6.72 -30.45 23.03
CA ASP A 124 -6.17 -30.60 21.68
C ASP A 124 -4.81 -29.90 21.58
N TYR A 125 -4.70 -28.65 22.08
CA TYR A 125 -3.43 -27.91 22.10
C TYR A 125 -2.34 -28.69 22.84
N VAL A 126 -2.60 -29.16 24.08
CA VAL A 126 -1.63 -29.91 24.88
C VAL A 126 -1.24 -31.22 24.20
N THR A 127 -2.18 -31.92 23.61
CA THR A 127 -1.97 -33.17 22.90
C THR A 127 -1.09 -32.98 21.65
N CYS A 128 -1.44 -32.01 20.82
CA CYS A 128 -0.67 -31.67 19.63
C CYS A 128 0.73 -31.17 19.96
N LEU A 129 0.85 -30.27 20.94
CA LEU A 129 2.13 -29.75 21.38
C LEU A 129 3.04 -30.86 21.92
N THR A 130 2.51 -31.74 22.77
CA THR A 130 3.29 -32.86 23.33
C THR A 130 3.80 -33.79 22.22
N LYS A 131 2.93 -34.11 21.25
CA LYS A 131 3.31 -34.91 20.07
C LYS A 131 4.38 -34.21 19.23
N ASN A 132 4.27 -32.94 19.01
CA ASN A 132 5.23 -32.16 18.25
C ASN A 132 6.58 -32.04 18.96
N LEU A 133 6.60 -31.83 20.28
CA LEU A 133 7.83 -31.83 21.08
C LEU A 133 8.53 -33.20 21.05
N ILE A 134 7.77 -34.29 21.17
CA ILE A 134 8.31 -35.65 21.02
C ILE A 134 8.98 -35.81 19.66
N LYS A 135 8.31 -35.36 18.59
CA LYS A 135 8.88 -35.41 17.25
C LYS A 135 10.15 -34.57 17.11
N ILE A 136 10.17 -33.34 17.60
CA ILE A 136 11.33 -32.45 17.55
C ILE A 136 12.54 -33.10 18.25
N ILE A 137 12.35 -33.64 19.45
CA ILE A 137 13.44 -34.27 20.21
C ILE A 137 13.92 -35.57 19.53
N SER A 138 13.00 -36.39 19.01
CA SER A 138 13.32 -37.58 18.24
C SER A 138 14.12 -37.28 16.98
N ASP A 139 13.63 -36.33 16.17
CA ASP A 139 14.28 -35.86 14.93
C ASP A 139 15.67 -35.29 15.22
N THR A 140 15.81 -34.50 16.30
CA THR A 140 17.12 -33.98 16.72
C THR A 140 18.11 -35.09 16.99
N ASN A 141 17.68 -36.17 17.67
CA ASN A 141 18.55 -37.30 17.98
C ASN A 141 18.89 -38.11 16.72
N GLU A 142 17.92 -38.32 15.83
CA GLU A 142 18.09 -39.04 14.58
C GLU A 142 19.06 -38.31 13.63
N ASP A 143 18.91 -37.02 13.52
CA ASP A 143 19.66 -36.19 12.57
C ASP A 143 21.03 -35.73 13.10
N ARG A 144 21.37 -35.99 14.35
CA ARG A 144 22.55 -35.44 15.03
C ARG A 144 23.83 -35.50 14.18
N VAL A 145 24.16 -36.63 13.61
CA VAL A 145 25.37 -36.80 12.79
C VAL A 145 25.31 -35.90 11.54
N ARG A 146 24.16 -35.89 10.86
CA ARG A 146 23.96 -35.08 9.66
C ARG A 146 24.04 -33.58 9.99
N LEU A 147 23.54 -33.18 11.16
CA LEU A 147 23.62 -31.79 11.65
C LEU A 147 25.07 -31.38 11.88
N GLU A 148 25.87 -32.23 12.55
CA GLU A 148 27.29 -31.97 12.80
C GLU A 148 28.07 -31.83 11.49
N GLU A 149 27.84 -32.75 10.52
CA GLU A 149 28.46 -32.71 9.21
C GLU A 149 28.07 -31.45 8.40
N LYS A 150 26.76 -31.14 8.37
CA LYS A 150 26.25 -30.03 7.55
C LYS A 150 26.64 -28.65 8.07
N PHE A 151 26.52 -28.45 9.39
CA PHE A 151 26.74 -27.14 9.99
C PHE A 151 28.17 -26.95 10.52
N GLY A 152 28.95 -28.02 10.62
CA GLY A 152 30.35 -28.00 11.11
C GLY A 152 30.44 -27.65 12.60
N VAL A 153 29.45 -28.05 13.38
CA VAL A 153 29.33 -27.78 14.81
C VAL A 153 29.06 -29.08 15.57
N LYS A 154 29.55 -29.20 16.81
CA LYS A 154 29.16 -30.31 17.69
C LYS A 154 27.75 -30.04 18.23
N VAL A 155 26.85 -30.98 17.98
CA VAL A 155 25.49 -30.98 18.53
C VAL A 155 25.51 -31.73 19.86
N GLY A 156 25.63 -30.99 20.96
CA GLY A 156 25.59 -31.49 22.33
C GLY A 156 24.17 -31.84 22.81
N SER A 157 23.93 -31.73 24.11
CA SER A 157 22.62 -31.92 24.71
C SER A 157 21.68 -30.78 24.33
N ILE A 158 20.38 -31.08 24.30
CA ILE A 158 19.35 -30.01 24.17
C ILE A 158 19.24 -29.31 25.53
N ASN A 159 19.50 -28.01 25.54
CA ASN A 159 19.47 -27.20 26.76
C ASN A 159 18.16 -26.40 26.87
N ASP A 160 17.54 -26.02 25.74
CA ASP A 160 16.25 -25.35 25.72
C ASP A 160 15.65 -25.47 24.33
N ILE A 161 14.35 -25.21 24.22
CA ILE A 161 13.59 -25.17 22.97
C ILE A 161 12.70 -23.94 23.02
N SER A 162 12.70 -23.12 21.97
CA SER A 162 11.72 -22.06 21.80
C SER A 162 10.81 -22.40 20.61
N ILE A 163 9.50 -22.40 20.84
CA ILE A 163 8.46 -22.77 19.86
C ILE A 163 7.64 -21.56 19.45
N GLY A 164 6.74 -21.72 18.45
CA GLY A 164 5.84 -20.64 18.02
C GLY A 164 6.59 -19.51 17.30
N LYS A 165 7.57 -19.87 16.44
CA LYS A 165 8.32 -18.91 15.62
C LYS A 165 7.70 -18.74 14.24
N GLY A 166 6.38 -18.72 14.17
CA GLY A 166 5.53 -18.61 13.01
C GLY A 166 4.16 -19.22 13.29
N ASP A 167 3.31 -19.24 12.27
CA ASP A 167 1.98 -19.83 12.36
C ASP A 167 1.98 -21.30 12.69
N THR A 168 0.85 -21.78 13.23
CA THR A 168 0.63 -23.21 13.42
C THR A 168 -0.09 -23.78 12.20
N HIS A 169 0.42 -24.92 11.72
CA HIS A 169 -0.15 -25.65 10.58
C HIS A 169 -0.19 -27.16 10.87
N ASN A 170 -1.04 -27.86 10.17
CA ASN A 170 -1.05 -29.34 10.08
C ASN A 170 -0.92 -30.05 11.46
N GLY A 171 -1.78 -29.72 12.40
CA GLY A 171 -1.80 -30.29 13.74
C GLY A 171 -0.91 -29.53 14.74
N GLY A 172 -0.92 -28.21 14.68
CA GLY A 172 -0.20 -27.34 15.61
C GLY A 172 1.30 -27.33 15.43
N LYS A 173 1.82 -27.78 14.28
CA LYS A 173 3.25 -27.74 13.96
C LYS A 173 3.68 -26.30 13.75
N THR A 174 4.84 -25.94 14.30
CA THR A 174 5.43 -24.59 14.19
C THR A 174 6.94 -24.67 14.16
N VAL A 175 7.59 -23.65 13.65
CA VAL A 175 9.04 -23.49 13.65
C VAL A 175 9.55 -23.43 15.10
N ALA A 176 10.67 -24.10 15.38
CA ALA A 176 11.31 -24.11 16.69
C ALA A 176 12.79 -23.75 16.59
N ILE A 177 13.31 -23.07 17.60
CA ILE A 177 14.74 -22.85 17.78
C ILE A 177 15.21 -23.80 18.87
N ILE A 178 16.18 -24.66 18.54
CA ILE A 178 16.77 -25.63 19.48
C ILE A 178 18.10 -25.06 19.94
N TYR A 179 18.26 -24.96 21.24
CA TYR A 179 19.49 -24.49 21.89
C TYR A 179 20.28 -25.69 22.40
N PHE A 180 21.52 -25.82 21.93
CA PHE A 180 22.49 -26.82 22.35
C PHE A 180 23.59 -26.16 23.16
N ASP A 181 24.50 -26.97 23.70
CA ASP A 181 25.62 -26.47 24.51
C ASP A 181 26.48 -25.43 23.77
N MET A 182 26.73 -25.64 22.49
CA MET A 182 27.66 -24.83 21.68
C MET A 182 27.03 -24.10 20.51
N CYS A 183 25.77 -24.37 20.20
CA CYS A 183 25.12 -23.77 19.04
C CYS A 183 23.60 -23.69 19.20
N LYS A 184 22.95 -23.02 18.30
CA LYS A 184 21.49 -22.99 18.12
C LYS A 184 21.16 -23.27 16.66
N LEU A 185 20.13 -24.06 16.40
CA LEU A 185 19.64 -24.39 15.06
C LEU A 185 18.14 -24.16 14.99
N VAL A 186 17.66 -23.84 13.81
CA VAL A 186 16.22 -23.69 13.53
C VAL A 186 15.70 -25.00 12.95
N TYR A 187 14.70 -25.57 13.62
CA TYR A 187 13.94 -26.73 13.15
C TYR A 187 12.66 -26.25 12.47
N LYS A 188 12.41 -26.73 11.25
CA LYS A 188 11.18 -26.49 10.49
C LYS A 188 10.47 -27.83 10.25
N PRO A 189 9.18 -27.95 10.63
CA PRO A 189 8.43 -29.22 10.58
C PRO A 189 7.87 -29.53 9.19
N HIS A 190 8.59 -29.17 8.13
CA HIS A 190 8.29 -29.44 6.73
C HIS A 190 9.60 -29.51 5.92
N THR A 191 9.50 -30.03 4.69
CA THR A 191 10.64 -30.07 3.78
C THR A 191 11.13 -28.66 3.45
N LEU A 192 12.46 -28.49 3.34
CA LEU A 192 13.12 -27.25 2.90
C LEU A 192 13.67 -27.39 1.46
N LYS A 193 12.94 -28.11 0.61
CA LYS A 193 13.35 -28.37 -0.76
C LYS A 193 13.48 -27.06 -1.56
N ALA A 194 12.59 -26.06 -1.32
CA ALA A 194 12.68 -24.75 -1.93
C ALA A 194 14.02 -24.05 -1.62
N ASP A 195 14.44 -24.08 -0.35
CA ASP A 195 15.72 -23.51 0.09
C ASP A 195 16.93 -24.21 -0.54
N ILE A 196 16.87 -25.54 -0.69
CA ILE A 196 17.93 -26.32 -1.37
C ILE A 196 17.99 -25.95 -2.86
N ILE A 197 16.86 -25.92 -3.56
CA ILE A 197 16.79 -25.53 -4.96
C ILE A 197 17.35 -24.12 -5.13
N PHE A 198 16.92 -23.18 -4.29
CA PHE A 198 17.43 -21.81 -4.32
C PHE A 198 18.94 -21.74 -4.08
N SER A 199 19.46 -22.53 -3.15
CA SER A 199 20.91 -22.63 -2.90
C SER A 199 21.69 -23.09 -4.13
N GLU A 200 21.16 -24.05 -4.89
CA GLU A 200 21.79 -24.52 -6.15
C GLU A 200 21.70 -23.45 -7.25
N ILE A 201 20.58 -22.75 -7.37
CA ILE A 201 20.43 -21.60 -8.27
C ILE A 201 21.48 -20.52 -7.95
N ILE A 202 21.67 -20.17 -6.68
CA ILE A 202 22.67 -19.18 -6.26
C ILE A 202 24.09 -19.65 -6.57
N LYS A 203 24.42 -20.93 -6.41
CA LYS A 203 25.72 -21.48 -6.81
C LYS A 203 25.93 -21.36 -8.32
N TRP A 204 24.90 -21.66 -9.11
CA TRP A 204 24.95 -21.52 -10.57
C TRP A 204 25.17 -20.06 -10.97
N ILE A 205 24.43 -19.12 -10.38
CA ILE A 205 24.58 -17.68 -10.63
C ILE A 205 25.97 -17.17 -10.23
N ASN A 206 26.45 -17.52 -9.04
CA ASN A 206 27.78 -17.11 -8.59
C ASN A 206 28.91 -17.63 -9.50
N LYS A 207 28.68 -18.75 -10.20
CA LYS A 207 29.65 -19.32 -11.15
C LYS A 207 29.55 -18.69 -12.54
N GLU A 208 28.34 -18.45 -13.05
CA GLU A 208 28.10 -18.10 -14.45
C GLU A 208 27.93 -16.59 -14.68
N ALA A 209 27.47 -15.85 -13.65
CA ALA A 209 27.31 -14.41 -13.73
C ALA A 209 28.54 -13.67 -13.18
N ASP A 210 28.96 -12.60 -13.86
CA ASP A 210 30.06 -11.74 -13.40
C ASP A 210 29.54 -10.76 -12.35
N LEU A 211 29.33 -11.26 -11.11
CA LEU A 211 28.84 -10.47 -10.01
C LEU A 211 29.98 -9.75 -9.27
N MET A 212 29.79 -8.48 -8.93
CA MET A 212 30.75 -7.69 -8.12
C MET A 212 30.97 -8.32 -6.73
N TYR A 213 29.94 -8.88 -6.15
CA TYR A 213 29.96 -9.55 -4.84
C TYR A 213 29.19 -10.90 -4.93
N PRO A 214 29.78 -12.00 -4.43
CA PRO A 214 29.09 -13.29 -4.44
C PRO A 214 27.88 -13.31 -3.48
N LEU A 215 26.81 -13.95 -3.92
CA LEU A 215 25.58 -14.11 -3.12
C LEU A 215 25.75 -15.23 -2.11
N LYS A 216 25.20 -15.05 -0.92
CA LYS A 216 25.14 -16.05 0.13
C LYS A 216 23.70 -16.41 0.47
N VAL A 217 23.49 -17.65 0.89
CA VAL A 217 22.20 -18.17 1.35
C VAL A 217 22.37 -18.87 2.69
N VAL A 218 21.26 -19.04 3.40
CA VAL A 218 21.20 -19.76 4.68
C VAL A 218 21.61 -21.21 4.49
N LYS A 219 22.53 -21.72 5.32
CA LYS A 219 22.86 -23.15 5.31
C LYS A 219 21.63 -23.95 5.73
N THR A 220 21.25 -24.90 4.89
CA THR A 220 20.01 -25.67 5.05
C THR A 220 20.29 -27.16 4.87
N LEU A 221 19.68 -27.97 5.75
CA LEU A 221 19.59 -29.42 5.63
C LEU A 221 18.10 -29.78 5.50
N SER A 222 17.71 -30.42 4.40
CA SER A 222 16.31 -30.78 4.13
C SER A 222 16.14 -32.30 4.13
N MET A 223 15.05 -32.76 4.74
CA MET A 223 14.49 -34.10 4.62
C MET A 223 13.07 -34.01 4.04
N ASP A 224 12.41 -35.14 3.88
CA ASP A 224 11.08 -35.19 3.24
C ASP A 224 9.99 -34.54 4.08
N ASP A 225 10.08 -34.65 5.43
CA ASP A 225 9.04 -34.17 6.37
C ASP A 225 9.53 -33.10 7.35
N ARG A 226 10.81 -32.71 7.27
CA ARG A 226 11.45 -31.74 8.15
C ARG A 226 12.69 -31.11 7.54
N GLY A 227 13.13 -30.03 8.16
CA GLY A 227 14.40 -29.41 7.79
C GLY A 227 15.05 -28.63 8.92
N TRP A 228 16.32 -28.32 8.70
CA TRP A 228 17.16 -27.58 9.63
C TRP A 228 17.88 -26.46 8.94
N GLN A 229 17.94 -25.31 9.62
CA GLN A 229 18.68 -24.15 9.15
C GLN A 229 19.61 -23.61 10.24
N GLU A 230 20.72 -23.00 9.83
CA GLU A 230 21.53 -22.20 10.74
C GLU A 230 20.69 -21.03 11.27
N CYS A 231 20.88 -20.69 12.53
CA CYS A 231 20.21 -19.55 13.13
C CYS A 231 21.00 -18.28 12.80
N ILE A 232 20.46 -17.47 11.90
CA ILE A 232 21.08 -16.21 11.48
C ILE A 232 20.94 -15.16 12.58
N GLU A 233 22.00 -14.39 12.80
CA GLU A 233 22.01 -13.25 13.71
C GLU A 233 22.03 -11.94 12.92
N HIS A 234 21.27 -10.97 13.39
CA HIS A 234 21.33 -9.61 12.89
C HIS A 234 22.67 -8.99 13.32
N LEU A 235 23.50 -8.63 12.35
CA LEU A 235 24.82 -8.06 12.57
C LEU A 235 24.99 -6.77 11.76
N PRO A 236 25.49 -5.68 12.36
CA PRO A 236 25.73 -4.42 11.65
C PRO A 236 26.86 -4.56 10.64
N CYS A 237 26.82 -3.71 9.60
CA CYS A 237 27.97 -3.50 8.72
C CYS A 237 29.12 -2.87 9.48
N GLU A 238 30.34 -3.26 9.16
CA GLU A 238 31.57 -2.72 9.76
C GLU A 238 32.16 -1.56 8.93
N SER A 239 31.71 -1.36 7.70
CA SER A 239 32.18 -0.33 6.79
C SER A 239 31.14 0.08 5.77
N GLU A 240 31.30 1.26 5.20
CA GLU A 240 30.50 1.78 4.08
C GLU A 240 30.52 0.81 2.88
N ARG A 241 31.67 0.20 2.59
CA ARG A 241 31.80 -0.81 1.54
C ARG A 241 30.88 -2.01 1.77
N GLU A 242 30.69 -2.45 3.02
CA GLU A 242 29.75 -3.53 3.34
C GLU A 242 28.30 -3.09 3.11
N SER A 243 27.96 -1.83 3.36
CA SER A 243 26.66 -1.27 3.07
C SER A 243 26.35 -1.27 1.58
N HIS A 244 27.29 -0.80 0.74
CA HIS A 244 27.19 -0.90 -0.72
C HIS A 244 27.06 -2.36 -1.19
N SER A 245 27.86 -3.28 -0.63
CA SER A 245 27.77 -4.72 -0.93
C SER A 245 26.39 -5.29 -0.58
N TYR A 246 25.82 -4.91 0.57
CA TYR A 246 24.50 -5.37 1.00
C TYR A 246 23.40 -5.00 0.00
N TYR A 247 23.33 -3.71 -0.36
CA TYR A 247 22.26 -3.26 -1.29
C TYR A 247 22.49 -3.71 -2.72
N TYR A 248 23.72 -3.89 -3.16
CA TYR A 248 24.03 -4.56 -4.43
C TYR A 248 23.49 -6.00 -4.42
N LYS A 249 23.79 -6.81 -3.41
CA LYS A 249 23.28 -8.17 -3.29
C LYS A 249 21.75 -8.20 -3.20
N MET A 250 21.15 -7.24 -2.50
CA MET A 250 19.70 -7.10 -2.44
C MET A 250 19.08 -6.88 -3.83
N GLY A 251 19.71 -6.06 -4.68
CA GLY A 251 19.31 -5.86 -6.08
C GLY A 251 19.41 -7.15 -6.90
N CYS A 252 20.48 -7.93 -6.71
CA CYS A 252 20.63 -9.24 -7.35
C CYS A 252 19.49 -10.20 -6.95
N PHE A 253 19.20 -10.29 -5.66
CA PHE A 253 18.10 -11.11 -5.15
C PHE A 253 16.73 -10.64 -5.64
N LEU A 254 16.49 -9.32 -5.70
CA LEU A 254 15.24 -8.78 -6.21
C LEU A 254 14.99 -9.22 -7.67
N ALA A 255 15.99 -9.20 -8.52
CA ALA A 255 15.88 -9.66 -9.90
C ALA A 255 15.57 -11.16 -10.00
N LEU A 256 16.23 -11.98 -9.18
CA LEU A 256 15.98 -13.41 -9.10
C LEU A 256 14.58 -13.74 -8.60
N PHE A 257 14.17 -13.15 -7.49
CA PHE A 257 12.85 -13.38 -6.92
C PHE A 257 11.74 -12.92 -7.83
N TYR A 258 11.93 -11.83 -8.55
CA TYR A 258 11.01 -11.41 -9.58
C TYR A 258 10.91 -12.45 -10.71
N ALA A 259 12.02 -12.97 -11.21
CA ALA A 259 12.06 -13.98 -12.28
C ALA A 259 11.41 -15.31 -11.84
N LEU A 260 11.65 -15.75 -10.60
CA LEU A 260 11.05 -16.96 -10.04
C LEU A 260 9.57 -16.79 -9.68
N GLY A 261 9.11 -15.56 -9.48
CA GLY A 261 7.78 -15.28 -8.99
C GLY A 261 7.62 -15.42 -7.48
N THR A 262 8.71 -15.31 -6.74
CA THR A 262 8.71 -15.36 -5.27
C THR A 262 7.82 -14.26 -4.70
N THR A 263 7.10 -14.60 -3.64
CA THR A 263 6.22 -13.68 -2.91
C THR A 263 6.56 -13.74 -1.41
N ASP A 264 5.93 -12.84 -0.62
CA ASP A 264 5.97 -12.90 0.85
C ASP A 264 7.34 -12.64 1.50
N LEU A 265 8.24 -11.92 0.82
CA LEU A 265 9.56 -11.54 1.34
C LEU A 265 9.47 -10.24 2.17
N HIS A 266 8.70 -10.27 3.24
CA HIS A 266 8.53 -9.13 4.13
C HIS A 266 9.65 -9.07 5.19
N PHE A 267 9.61 -8.06 6.06
CA PHE A 267 10.69 -7.74 7.00
C PHE A 267 11.05 -8.86 7.98
N GLU A 268 10.16 -9.81 8.28
CA GLU A 268 10.46 -10.95 9.15
C GLU A 268 11.20 -12.07 8.44
N ASN A 269 11.10 -12.14 7.12
CA ASN A 269 11.74 -13.17 6.30
C ASN A 269 13.14 -12.76 5.81
N VAL A 270 13.61 -11.54 6.19
CA VAL A 270 14.92 -11.01 5.82
C VAL A 270 15.69 -10.61 7.08
N ILE A 271 16.92 -11.10 7.22
CA ILE A 271 17.83 -10.70 8.29
C ILE A 271 19.07 -10.04 7.69
N ALA A 272 19.37 -8.81 8.13
CA ALA A 272 20.59 -8.11 7.75
C ALA A 272 21.77 -8.68 8.57
N CYS A 273 22.68 -9.38 7.88
CA CYS A 273 23.85 -10.00 8.51
C CYS A 273 25.12 -9.44 7.84
N ARG A 274 25.65 -8.35 8.38
CA ARG A 274 26.73 -7.58 7.78
C ARG A 274 26.37 -7.17 6.34
N ASP A 275 27.23 -7.52 5.37
CA ASP A 275 27.08 -7.23 3.95
C ASP A 275 26.14 -8.24 3.21
N ASN A 276 25.39 -9.09 3.92
CA ASN A 276 24.55 -10.12 3.32
C ASN A 276 23.09 -10.00 3.77
N PRO A 277 22.15 -9.81 2.84
CA PRO A 277 20.74 -10.05 3.09
C PRO A 277 20.49 -11.56 3.14
N MET A 278 20.05 -12.06 4.29
CA MET A 278 19.79 -13.48 4.53
C MET A 278 18.28 -13.74 4.54
N PHE A 279 17.82 -14.53 3.59
CA PHE A 279 16.40 -14.91 3.46
C PHE A 279 16.17 -16.21 4.21
N ILE A 280 15.33 -16.19 5.24
CA ILE A 280 15.13 -17.32 6.17
C ILE A 280 13.85 -18.11 5.90
N ASP A 281 13.01 -17.66 4.97
CA ASP A 281 11.81 -18.36 4.55
C ASP A 281 11.57 -18.23 3.05
N LEU A 282 11.81 -19.31 2.32
CA LEU A 282 11.68 -19.38 0.86
C LEU A 282 10.59 -20.36 0.40
N GLU A 283 9.66 -20.75 1.27
CA GLU A 283 8.62 -21.71 0.91
C GLU A 283 7.68 -21.20 -0.20
N THR A 284 7.57 -19.88 -0.38
CA THR A 284 6.83 -19.21 -1.46
C THR A 284 7.73 -18.78 -2.62
N MET A 285 8.89 -19.46 -2.82
CA MET A 285 9.87 -19.15 -3.87
C MET A 285 9.27 -19.16 -5.28
N LEU A 286 8.30 -20.03 -5.52
CA LEU A 286 7.56 -20.13 -6.76
C LEU A 286 6.10 -19.78 -6.52
N THR A 287 5.38 -19.39 -7.58
CA THR A 287 3.95 -19.14 -7.49
C THR A 287 3.20 -19.71 -8.69
N ASN A 288 1.96 -20.09 -8.47
CA ASN A 288 0.99 -20.45 -9.50
C ASN A 288 -0.30 -19.60 -9.40
N ASN A 289 -0.31 -18.61 -8.52
CA ASN A 289 -1.45 -17.73 -8.25
C ASN A 289 -1.39 -16.40 -9.02
N CYS A 290 -0.72 -16.37 -10.15
CA CYS A 290 -0.60 -15.17 -11.01
C CYS A 290 -1.65 -15.21 -12.12
N VAL A 291 -2.93 -15.16 -11.75
CA VAL A 291 -4.00 -15.12 -12.72
C VAL A 291 -4.42 -13.66 -12.93
N ASP A 292 -4.30 -13.21 -14.19
CA ASP A 292 -4.83 -11.92 -14.67
C ASP A 292 -4.33 -10.69 -13.89
N LYS A 293 -3.14 -10.76 -13.27
CA LYS A 293 -2.49 -9.63 -12.61
C LYS A 293 -1.22 -9.24 -13.34
N LEU A 294 -0.96 -7.94 -13.42
CA LEU A 294 0.36 -7.46 -13.76
C LEU A 294 1.36 -7.95 -12.71
N ASN A 295 2.35 -8.72 -13.16
CA ASN A 295 3.45 -9.16 -12.31
C ASN A 295 4.55 -8.11 -12.28
N THR A 296 4.83 -7.55 -11.12
CA THR A 296 5.86 -6.53 -10.92
C THR A 296 6.85 -6.94 -9.83
N VAL A 297 7.94 -6.19 -9.70
CA VAL A 297 8.90 -6.37 -8.60
C VAL A 297 8.28 -6.17 -7.22
N LEU A 298 7.14 -5.47 -7.13
CA LEU A 298 6.42 -5.27 -5.88
C LEU A 298 5.82 -6.56 -5.31
N ASP A 299 5.48 -7.53 -6.17
CA ASP A 299 4.88 -8.79 -5.76
C ASP A 299 5.82 -9.63 -4.88
N THR A 300 7.12 -9.35 -4.91
CA THR A 300 8.10 -10.02 -4.06
C THR A 300 7.91 -9.74 -2.56
N GLY A 301 7.32 -8.60 -2.20
CA GLY A 301 7.22 -8.13 -0.82
C GLY A 301 8.49 -7.43 -0.30
N LEU A 302 9.56 -7.40 -1.09
CA LEU A 302 10.82 -6.74 -0.68
C LEU A 302 10.71 -5.22 -0.67
N LEU A 303 9.98 -4.63 -1.60
CA LEU A 303 9.92 -3.20 -1.82
C LEU A 303 8.77 -2.53 -1.05
N PRO A 304 8.95 -1.29 -0.57
CA PRO A 304 7.88 -0.53 0.09
C PRO A 304 6.66 -0.32 -0.81
N GLN A 305 5.46 -0.47 -0.25
CA GLN A 305 4.20 -0.30 -0.96
C GLN A 305 3.23 0.53 -0.12
N VAL A 306 3.53 1.79 0.07
CA VAL A 306 2.63 2.73 0.77
C VAL A 306 1.62 3.27 -0.23
N THR A 307 0.32 2.99 -0.02
CA THR A 307 -0.78 3.51 -0.84
C THR A 307 -1.77 4.29 0.02
N SER A 308 -2.49 5.24 -0.57
CA SER A 308 -3.49 6.06 0.14
C SER A 308 -4.67 5.24 0.67
N ASP A 309 -5.07 4.18 -0.05
CA ASP A 309 -6.20 3.31 0.29
C ASP A 309 -5.85 2.17 1.27
N PHE A 310 -4.61 2.10 1.74
CA PHE A 310 -4.13 0.95 2.49
C PHE A 310 -4.63 0.95 3.95
N LEU A 311 -5.09 -0.22 4.39
CA LEU A 311 -5.44 -0.48 5.79
C LEU A 311 -4.20 -0.54 6.71
N ILE A 312 -3.00 -0.60 6.10
CA ILE A 312 -1.71 -0.68 6.76
C ILE A 312 -0.98 0.64 6.52
N ASP A 313 -0.67 1.31 7.58
CA ASP A 313 0.07 2.58 7.60
C ASP A 313 1.52 2.42 8.06
N VAL A 314 1.99 1.17 8.15
CA VAL A 314 3.36 0.81 8.51
C VAL A 314 4.00 0.07 7.34
N ASP A 315 5.22 0.44 6.99
CA ASP A 315 6.00 -0.28 5.98
C ASP A 315 6.43 -1.66 6.52
N ILE A 316 5.99 -2.71 5.83
CA ILE A 316 6.28 -4.11 6.14
C ILE A 316 7.22 -4.75 5.14
N SER A 317 7.79 -3.98 4.21
CA SER A 317 8.69 -4.50 3.17
C SER A 317 9.95 -5.14 3.76
N GLY A 318 10.54 -6.05 2.99
CA GLY A 318 11.77 -6.74 3.39
C GLY A 318 13.00 -5.81 3.46
N ILE A 319 12.97 -4.69 2.77
CA ILE A 319 14.14 -3.82 2.62
C ILE A 319 14.09 -2.55 3.45
N CYS A 320 12.89 -2.10 3.86
CA CYS A 320 12.65 -0.83 4.57
C CYS A 320 11.89 -1.03 5.87
N GLY A 321 11.56 0.07 6.55
CA GLY A 321 10.72 0.00 7.74
C GLY A 321 10.92 1.11 8.75
N LYS A 322 10.58 2.34 8.40
CA LYS A 322 10.78 3.51 9.29
C LYS A 322 9.74 3.68 10.39
N SER A 323 8.49 3.30 10.13
CA SER A 323 7.42 3.51 11.10
C SER A 323 7.23 2.29 11.98
N ASN A 324 7.35 2.48 13.29
CA ASN A 324 7.18 1.42 14.27
C ASN A 324 5.77 1.34 14.85
N LYS A 325 4.93 2.34 14.65
CA LYS A 325 3.58 2.42 15.23
C LYS A 325 2.54 2.65 14.13
N SER A 326 1.53 1.80 14.10
CA SER A 326 0.38 1.95 13.23
C SER A 326 -0.72 2.74 13.92
N GLU A 327 -1.37 3.65 13.21
CA GLU A 327 -2.60 4.31 13.69
C GLU A 327 -3.87 3.55 13.27
N LYS A 328 -3.80 2.85 12.14
CA LYS A 328 -4.94 2.11 11.55
C LYS A 328 -5.03 0.68 12.06
N MET A 329 -3.90 0.04 12.29
CA MET A 329 -3.87 -1.33 12.81
C MET A 329 -3.90 -1.33 14.31
N LYS A 330 -4.75 -2.18 14.87
CA LYS A 330 -4.90 -2.35 16.31
C LYS A 330 -4.57 -3.79 16.71
N MET A 331 -3.94 -3.92 17.86
CA MET A 331 -3.68 -5.20 18.52
C MET A 331 -4.43 -5.28 19.83
N MET A 332 -4.89 -6.48 20.17
CA MET A 332 -5.57 -6.71 21.44
C MET A 332 -4.56 -6.94 22.55
N VAL A 333 -4.72 -6.22 23.63
CA VAL A 333 -3.86 -6.32 24.84
C VAL A 333 -4.71 -6.49 26.08
N VAL A 334 -4.11 -7.08 27.11
CA VAL A 334 -4.72 -7.14 28.44
C VAL A 334 -4.26 -5.93 29.25
N ILE A 335 -5.16 -5.11 29.69
CA ILE A 335 -4.91 -3.94 30.53
C ILE A 335 -5.40 -4.16 31.97
N ASN A 336 -5.01 -3.29 32.90
CA ASN A 336 -5.32 -3.39 34.34
C ASN A 336 -4.95 -4.74 34.95
N ARG A 337 -3.82 -5.30 34.55
CA ARG A 337 -3.37 -6.65 34.92
C ARG A 337 -3.20 -6.78 36.43
N GLY A 338 -3.57 -7.95 36.94
CA GLY A 338 -3.46 -8.23 38.36
C GLY A 338 -4.50 -7.50 39.23
N THR A 339 -5.54 -6.96 38.63
CA THR A 339 -6.66 -6.31 39.31
C THR A 339 -8.00 -6.91 38.90
N ASP A 340 -9.04 -6.70 39.69
CA ASP A 340 -10.42 -7.11 39.37
C ASP A 340 -11.08 -6.23 38.27
N GLU A 341 -10.31 -5.29 37.72
CA GLU A 341 -10.66 -4.47 36.55
C GLU A 341 -9.89 -4.89 35.30
N MET A 342 -9.21 -6.03 35.34
CA MET A 342 -8.51 -6.58 34.20
C MET A 342 -9.45 -6.73 33.01
N MET A 343 -9.08 -6.21 31.83
CA MET A 343 -9.90 -6.30 30.63
C MET A 343 -9.03 -6.42 29.38
N VAL A 344 -9.64 -6.81 28.28
CA VAL A 344 -9.03 -6.80 26.95
C VAL A 344 -9.39 -5.50 26.25
N ASP A 345 -8.41 -4.80 25.73
CA ASP A 345 -8.58 -3.55 25.00
C ASP A 345 -7.78 -3.55 23.70
N GLU A 346 -8.09 -2.64 22.81
CA GLU A 346 -7.39 -2.46 21.54
C GLU A 346 -6.41 -1.28 21.63
N VAL A 347 -5.15 -1.56 21.34
CA VAL A 347 -4.11 -0.53 21.24
C VAL A 347 -3.51 -0.48 19.85
N PRO A 348 -2.95 0.66 19.42
CA PRO A 348 -2.21 0.73 18.17
C PRO A 348 -1.13 -0.35 18.08
N ALA A 349 -1.05 -1.03 16.93
CA ALA A 349 -0.03 -2.05 16.71
C ALA A 349 1.36 -1.38 16.59
N ILE A 350 2.37 -2.04 17.14
CA ILE A 350 3.76 -1.58 17.08
C ILE A 350 4.59 -2.69 16.44
N VAL A 351 5.35 -2.35 15.40
CA VAL A 351 6.36 -3.24 14.83
C VAL A 351 7.63 -3.10 15.64
N ALA A 352 8.09 -4.20 16.21
CA ALA A 352 9.36 -4.28 16.94
C ALA A 352 10.35 -5.19 16.20
N ASP A 353 11.61 -5.12 16.63
CA ASP A 353 12.70 -6.06 16.25
C ASP A 353 12.88 -6.23 14.75
N ARG A 354 13.10 -5.10 14.06
CA ARG A 354 13.33 -5.09 12.61
C ARG A 354 14.75 -5.55 12.28
N GLN A 355 14.92 -6.87 12.17
CA GLN A 355 16.20 -7.49 11.83
C GLN A 355 16.59 -7.34 10.35
N ASN A 356 15.66 -6.85 9.52
CA ASN A 356 15.92 -6.54 8.11
C ASN A 356 16.67 -5.23 7.88
N LEU A 357 16.73 -4.33 8.88
CA LEU A 357 17.34 -3.02 8.72
C LEU A 357 18.86 -3.10 8.86
N VAL A 358 19.54 -2.45 7.92
CA VAL A 358 21.01 -2.38 7.92
C VAL A 358 21.48 -1.30 8.88
N HIS A 359 22.43 -1.65 9.74
CA HIS A 359 23.08 -0.73 10.65
C HIS A 359 24.55 -0.53 10.27
N LEU A 360 25.02 0.70 10.38
CA LEU A 360 26.44 1.07 10.30
C LEU A 360 26.74 1.98 11.49
N ASN A 361 27.74 1.63 12.30
CA ASN A 361 28.11 2.41 13.51
C ASN A 361 26.89 2.69 14.41
N GLU A 362 26.09 1.66 14.70
CA GLU A 362 24.86 1.72 15.53
C GLU A 362 23.72 2.57 14.96
N LYS A 363 23.87 3.12 13.74
CA LYS A 363 22.81 3.88 13.06
C LYS A 363 22.19 3.06 11.95
N ILE A 364 20.86 3.14 11.84
CA ILE A 364 20.14 2.63 10.68
C ILE A 364 20.52 3.51 9.48
N ILE A 365 20.94 2.87 8.37
CA ILE A 365 21.29 3.58 7.15
C ILE A 365 20.07 3.73 6.24
N GLU A 366 20.06 4.83 5.49
CA GLU A 366 18.96 5.16 4.59
C GLU A 366 19.16 4.46 3.24
N ILE A 367 18.18 3.68 2.81
CA ILE A 367 18.27 2.93 1.54
C ILE A 367 18.46 3.84 0.33
N ASN A 368 17.92 5.07 0.36
CA ASN A 368 18.01 6.00 -0.76
C ASN A 368 19.46 6.39 -1.10
N ASP A 369 20.37 6.33 -0.13
CA ASP A 369 21.80 6.57 -0.36
C ASP A 369 22.46 5.46 -1.18
N TYR A 370 21.85 4.27 -1.23
CA TYR A 370 22.34 3.06 -1.91
C TYR A 370 21.42 2.57 -3.04
N ALA A 371 20.40 3.36 -3.41
CA ALA A 371 19.44 2.98 -4.43
C ALA A 371 20.10 2.65 -5.78
N ASN A 372 21.18 3.35 -6.13
CA ASN A 372 21.93 3.12 -7.35
C ASN A 372 22.61 1.73 -7.37
N ASP A 373 23.16 1.27 -6.25
CA ASP A 373 23.77 -0.07 -6.15
C ASP A 373 22.72 -1.17 -6.37
N LEU A 374 21.58 -1.00 -5.74
CA LEU A 374 20.45 -1.94 -5.88
C LEU A 374 19.95 -2.00 -7.32
N ILE A 375 19.72 -0.84 -7.95
CA ILE A 375 19.22 -0.75 -9.33
C ILE A 375 20.23 -1.32 -10.31
N TYR A 376 21.50 -0.97 -10.16
CA TYR A 376 22.58 -1.49 -11.01
C TYR A 376 22.66 -3.02 -10.93
N ALA A 377 22.59 -3.58 -9.74
CA ALA A 377 22.60 -5.02 -9.53
C ALA A 377 21.35 -5.71 -10.10
N TYR A 378 20.17 -5.10 -9.91
CA TYR A 378 18.93 -5.58 -10.53
C TYR A 378 19.05 -5.65 -12.06
N GLN A 379 19.60 -4.61 -12.69
CA GLN A 379 19.85 -4.57 -14.15
C GLN A 379 20.82 -5.67 -14.56
N THR A 380 21.95 -5.79 -13.87
CA THR A 380 23.01 -6.78 -14.17
C THR A 380 22.46 -8.20 -14.18
N VAL A 381 21.72 -8.57 -13.14
CA VAL A 381 21.14 -9.92 -13.04
C VAL A 381 20.00 -10.11 -14.04
N THR A 382 19.17 -9.10 -14.27
CA THR A 382 18.10 -9.18 -15.28
C THR A 382 18.68 -9.41 -16.66
N GLU A 383 19.72 -8.68 -17.06
CA GLU A 383 20.41 -8.85 -18.34
C GLU A 383 21.09 -10.22 -18.47
N PHE A 384 21.70 -10.69 -17.38
CA PHE A 384 22.25 -12.05 -17.33
C PHE A 384 21.16 -13.11 -17.57
N LEU A 385 20.02 -12.99 -16.87
CA LEU A 385 18.90 -13.94 -17.02
C LEU A 385 18.27 -13.89 -18.41
N VAL A 386 18.12 -12.71 -19.01
CA VAL A 386 17.64 -12.56 -20.40
C VAL A 386 18.57 -13.29 -21.36
N ASN A 387 19.89 -13.09 -21.24
CA ASN A 387 20.90 -13.72 -22.12
C ASN A 387 21.06 -15.21 -21.88
N ARG A 388 20.71 -15.73 -20.69
CA ARG A 388 20.87 -17.15 -20.30
C ARG A 388 19.53 -17.83 -20.00
N LYS A 389 18.45 -17.32 -20.55
CA LYS A 389 17.08 -17.76 -20.28
C LYS A 389 16.88 -19.27 -20.38
N GLU A 390 17.27 -19.86 -21.50
CA GLU A 390 17.09 -21.31 -21.74
C GLU A 390 17.92 -22.14 -20.75
N ASN A 391 19.14 -21.68 -20.42
CA ASN A 391 19.99 -22.35 -19.44
C ASN A 391 19.34 -22.29 -18.06
N PHE A 392 18.82 -21.13 -17.65
CA PHE A 392 18.17 -20.96 -16.35
C PHE A 392 16.93 -21.85 -16.20
N LEU A 393 16.06 -21.89 -17.23
CA LEU A 393 14.87 -22.76 -17.23
C LEU A 393 15.25 -24.23 -17.21
N SER A 394 16.33 -24.63 -17.95
CA SER A 394 16.85 -25.99 -17.91
C SER A 394 17.38 -26.38 -16.53
N GLU A 395 18.10 -25.49 -15.85
CA GLU A 395 18.57 -25.73 -14.48
C GLU A 395 17.37 -25.91 -13.52
N LEU A 396 16.33 -25.10 -13.63
CA LEU A 396 15.11 -25.27 -12.82
C LEU A 396 14.46 -26.64 -13.09
N ASP A 397 14.32 -27.04 -14.36
CA ASP A 397 13.74 -28.34 -14.71
C ASP A 397 14.58 -29.54 -14.25
N ILE A 398 15.91 -29.37 -14.09
CA ILE A 398 16.81 -30.39 -13.51
C ILE A 398 16.69 -30.46 -11.99
N LEU A 399 16.59 -29.31 -11.32
CA LEU A 399 16.58 -29.19 -9.87
C LEU A 399 15.22 -29.57 -9.24
N ILE A 400 14.11 -29.32 -9.97
CA ILE A 400 12.75 -29.54 -9.47
C ILE A 400 12.19 -30.85 -9.98
N ASN A 401 11.94 -31.80 -9.06
CA ASN A 401 11.35 -33.08 -9.42
C ASN A 401 9.82 -33.02 -9.41
N LYS A 402 9.18 -33.96 -10.14
CA LYS A 402 7.75 -34.20 -9.97
C LYS A 402 7.50 -34.60 -8.52
N ASN A 403 6.51 -34.02 -7.89
CA ASN A 403 6.13 -34.16 -6.48
C ASN A 403 6.92 -33.28 -5.50
N ASP A 404 7.87 -32.45 -5.93
CA ASP A 404 8.38 -31.37 -5.08
C ASP A 404 7.26 -30.35 -4.87
N MET A 405 6.88 -30.15 -3.60
CA MET A 405 5.74 -29.30 -3.23
C MET A 405 6.21 -27.93 -2.75
N PHE A 406 5.53 -26.90 -3.22
CA PHE A 406 5.79 -25.49 -2.86
C PHE A 406 4.54 -24.88 -2.23
N ARG A 407 4.73 -23.97 -1.28
CA ARG A 407 3.64 -23.26 -0.62
C ARG A 407 3.01 -22.22 -1.54
N THR A 408 1.69 -22.05 -1.43
CA THR A 408 0.97 -20.93 -2.01
C THR A 408 0.05 -20.26 -0.98
N VAL A 409 0.01 -18.93 -0.98
CA VAL A 409 -0.85 -18.14 -0.11
C VAL A 409 -2.07 -17.69 -0.91
N LEU A 410 -3.21 -18.35 -0.72
CA LEU A 410 -4.46 -18.08 -1.46
C LEU A 410 -5.33 -17.01 -0.82
N ARG A 411 -5.22 -16.86 0.49
CA ARG A 411 -5.89 -15.83 1.27
C ARG A 411 -4.89 -15.32 2.30
N HIS A 412 -4.88 -14.05 2.54
CA HIS A 412 -4.03 -13.46 3.57
C HIS A 412 -4.23 -14.18 4.89
N THR A 413 -3.14 -14.63 5.46
CA THR A 413 -3.09 -15.33 6.72
C THR A 413 -3.65 -14.47 7.85
N GLN A 414 -3.54 -13.14 7.80
CA GLN A 414 -4.23 -12.22 8.70
C GLN A 414 -5.76 -12.43 8.76
N VAL A 415 -6.38 -12.80 7.66
CA VAL A 415 -7.82 -13.09 7.67
C VAL A 415 -8.09 -14.27 8.59
N TYR A 416 -7.27 -15.33 8.48
CA TYR A 416 -7.38 -16.51 9.36
C TYR A 416 -7.07 -16.16 10.81
N SER A 417 -6.03 -15.39 11.07
CA SER A 417 -5.67 -14.91 12.41
C SER A 417 -6.79 -14.09 13.05
N LYS A 418 -7.46 -13.21 12.29
CA LYS A 418 -8.65 -12.48 12.78
C LYS A 418 -9.80 -13.43 13.13
N TYR A 419 -10.07 -14.44 12.30
CA TYR A 419 -11.10 -15.43 12.58
C TYR A 419 -10.74 -16.28 13.80
N LEU A 420 -9.52 -16.77 13.92
CA LEU A 420 -9.03 -17.53 15.08
C LEU A 420 -9.10 -16.67 16.35
N SER A 421 -8.65 -15.42 16.28
CA SER A 421 -8.75 -14.48 17.41
C SER A 421 -10.21 -14.20 17.80
N ALA A 422 -11.10 -13.97 16.84
CA ALA A 422 -12.53 -13.80 17.10
C ALA A 422 -13.15 -15.04 17.73
N ALA A 423 -12.74 -16.22 17.29
CA ALA A 423 -13.21 -17.51 17.82
C ALA A 423 -12.82 -17.79 19.29
N LEU A 424 -11.86 -17.00 19.86
CA LEU A 424 -11.54 -17.01 21.29
C LEU A 424 -12.43 -16.07 22.12
N HIS A 425 -13.39 -15.38 21.51
CA HIS A 425 -14.41 -14.67 22.28
C HIS A 425 -15.28 -15.65 23.07
N PRO A 426 -15.59 -15.41 24.36
CA PRO A 426 -16.30 -16.35 25.20
C PRO A 426 -17.60 -16.93 24.61
N ASP A 427 -18.30 -16.18 23.76
CA ASP A 427 -19.56 -16.66 23.15
C ASP A 427 -19.35 -17.81 22.14
N TYR A 428 -18.15 -17.88 21.53
CA TYR A 428 -17.77 -18.95 20.60
C TYR A 428 -17.07 -20.12 21.29
N LEU A 429 -16.80 -20.02 22.60
CA LEU A 429 -16.16 -21.05 23.40
C LEU A 429 -17.20 -21.95 24.12
N VAL A 430 -18.49 -21.63 24.02
CA VAL A 430 -19.58 -22.40 24.66
C VAL A 430 -19.82 -23.73 23.96
N ASN A 431 -19.83 -23.74 22.62
CA ASN A 431 -20.01 -24.97 21.84
C ASN A 431 -19.44 -24.83 20.41
N SER A 432 -19.18 -25.98 19.77
CA SER A 432 -18.60 -26.07 18.43
C SER A 432 -19.50 -25.47 17.32
N LYS A 433 -20.85 -25.52 17.48
CA LYS A 433 -21.78 -25.01 16.48
C LYS A 433 -21.64 -23.51 16.28
N LYS A 434 -21.57 -22.72 17.34
CA LYS A 434 -21.36 -21.26 17.26
C LYS A 434 -20.03 -20.91 16.62
N ARG A 435 -18.98 -21.67 16.93
CA ARG A 435 -17.65 -21.52 16.33
C ARG A 435 -17.68 -21.82 14.83
N LEU A 436 -18.36 -22.89 14.43
CA LEU A 436 -18.56 -23.24 13.03
C LEU A 436 -19.32 -22.15 12.25
N GLU A 437 -20.41 -21.60 12.82
CA GLU A 437 -21.18 -20.50 12.24
C GLU A 437 -20.31 -19.25 11.98
N LEU A 438 -19.35 -18.97 12.84
CA LEU A 438 -18.38 -17.89 12.61
C LEU A 438 -17.53 -18.15 11.37
N PHE A 439 -16.95 -19.34 11.24
CA PHE A 439 -16.06 -19.68 10.11
C PHE A 439 -16.82 -19.87 8.80
N GLN A 440 -18.08 -20.30 8.84
CA GLN A 440 -18.91 -20.40 7.64
C GLN A 440 -19.15 -19.08 6.92
N ARG A 441 -18.91 -17.94 7.56
CA ARG A 441 -18.92 -16.63 6.89
C ARG A 441 -17.90 -16.53 5.75
N LEU A 442 -16.86 -17.34 5.75
CA LEU A 442 -15.89 -17.43 4.65
C LEU A 442 -16.52 -17.90 3.35
N MET A 443 -17.65 -18.63 3.42
CA MET A 443 -18.37 -19.15 2.23
C MET A 443 -19.13 -18.06 1.45
N SER A 444 -19.42 -16.92 2.06
CA SER A 444 -20.29 -15.89 1.46
C SER A 444 -19.80 -15.34 0.11
N ASN A 445 -18.52 -15.51 -0.20
CA ASN A 445 -17.88 -14.97 -1.41
C ASN A 445 -17.39 -16.05 -2.39
N CYS A 446 -17.80 -17.31 -2.21
CA CYS A 446 -17.42 -18.38 -3.14
C CYS A 446 -18.12 -18.19 -4.48
N LYS A 447 -17.36 -18.17 -5.56
CA LYS A 447 -17.84 -17.92 -6.93
C LYS A 447 -17.99 -19.19 -7.77
N ASN A 448 -17.29 -20.25 -7.41
CA ASN A 448 -17.26 -21.51 -8.15
C ASN A 448 -16.99 -22.71 -7.22
N GLU A 449 -17.04 -23.93 -7.77
CA GLU A 449 -16.84 -25.17 -7.03
C GLU A 449 -15.42 -25.29 -6.44
N HIS A 450 -14.38 -24.85 -7.14
CA HIS A 450 -13.01 -24.90 -6.66
C HIS A 450 -12.82 -24.04 -5.40
N GLU A 451 -13.37 -22.82 -5.39
CA GLU A 451 -13.37 -21.97 -4.21
C GLU A 451 -14.20 -22.56 -3.07
N TYR A 452 -15.31 -23.20 -3.37
CA TYR A 452 -16.13 -23.86 -2.34
C TYR A 452 -15.37 -24.99 -1.65
N LEU A 453 -14.71 -25.90 -2.40
CA LEU A 453 -13.88 -26.97 -1.85
C LEU A 453 -12.72 -26.42 -0.99
N ARG A 454 -12.04 -25.38 -1.47
CA ARG A 454 -11.00 -24.70 -0.71
C ARG A 454 -11.53 -24.14 0.60
N VAL A 455 -12.66 -23.43 0.59
CA VAL A 455 -13.21 -22.82 1.80
C VAL A 455 -13.73 -23.87 2.79
N GLN A 456 -14.19 -25.03 2.33
CA GLN A 456 -14.49 -26.15 3.22
C GLN A 456 -13.23 -26.66 3.95
N ASP A 457 -12.10 -26.79 3.25
CA ASP A 457 -10.82 -27.17 3.84
C ASP A 457 -10.30 -26.08 4.82
N GLU A 458 -10.45 -24.78 4.45
CA GLU A 458 -10.17 -23.64 5.35
C GLU A 458 -10.95 -23.75 6.68
N ILE A 459 -12.25 -23.99 6.60
CA ILE A 459 -13.12 -24.11 7.79
C ILE A 459 -12.71 -25.31 8.65
N ALA A 460 -12.43 -26.45 8.03
CA ALA A 460 -11.99 -27.65 8.77
C ALA A 460 -10.69 -27.37 9.52
N THR A 461 -9.71 -26.73 8.89
CA THR A 461 -8.43 -26.36 9.47
C THR A 461 -8.58 -25.34 10.60
N LEU A 462 -9.38 -24.30 10.41
CA LEU A 462 -9.67 -23.28 11.43
C LEU A 462 -10.43 -23.86 12.63
N MET A 463 -11.30 -24.85 12.41
CA MET A 463 -11.98 -25.57 13.51
C MET A 463 -10.98 -26.35 14.37
N ALA A 464 -9.91 -26.89 13.76
CA ALA A 464 -8.80 -27.52 14.48
C ALA A 464 -7.87 -26.51 15.19
N GLY A 465 -8.02 -25.20 14.93
CA GLY A 465 -7.19 -24.14 15.54
C GLY A 465 -5.94 -23.78 14.75
N ASP A 466 -5.78 -24.32 13.56
CA ASP A 466 -4.64 -24.09 12.68
C ASP A 466 -4.93 -23.08 11.58
N VAL A 467 -3.87 -22.47 11.05
CA VAL A 467 -3.92 -21.66 9.83
C VAL A 467 -3.86 -22.59 8.61
N PRO A 468 -4.75 -22.43 7.62
CA PRO A 468 -4.70 -23.21 6.38
C PRO A 468 -3.36 -23.12 5.67
N TYR A 469 -2.83 -24.26 5.22
CA TYR A 469 -1.56 -24.38 4.54
C TYR A 469 -1.78 -25.07 3.20
N TYR A 470 -1.56 -24.33 2.09
CA TYR A 470 -1.77 -24.83 0.74
C TYR A 470 -0.47 -25.02 -0.01
N MET A 471 -0.45 -26.05 -0.86
CA MET A 471 0.70 -26.44 -1.65
C MET A 471 0.30 -26.74 -3.09
N PHE A 472 1.29 -26.68 -3.97
CA PHE A 472 1.20 -27.10 -5.36
C PHE A 472 2.49 -27.76 -5.81
N ASP A 473 2.46 -28.58 -6.85
CA ASP A 473 3.66 -29.01 -7.55
C ASP A 473 3.97 -28.12 -8.77
N TYR A 474 5.23 -28.06 -9.15
CA TYR A 474 5.74 -27.16 -10.20
C TYR A 474 5.10 -27.37 -11.58
N TYR A 475 4.70 -28.61 -11.89
CA TYR A 475 4.23 -29.01 -13.21
C TYR A 475 2.70 -29.09 -13.34
N SER A 476 1.97 -29.15 -12.22
CA SER A 476 0.52 -29.30 -12.23
C SER A 476 -0.21 -27.99 -11.89
N ARG A 477 -1.53 -28.05 -12.04
CA ARG A 477 -2.46 -26.97 -11.69
C ARG A 477 -3.31 -27.33 -10.47
N ASP A 478 -2.93 -28.38 -9.78
CA ASP A 478 -3.71 -28.94 -8.66
C ASP A 478 -3.37 -28.21 -7.35
N LEU A 479 -4.37 -28.10 -6.49
CA LEU A 479 -4.24 -27.52 -5.15
C LEU A 479 -4.26 -28.64 -4.11
N TYR A 480 -3.28 -28.60 -3.21
CA TYR A 480 -3.13 -29.53 -2.11
C TYR A 480 -3.16 -28.78 -0.77
N SER A 481 -3.56 -29.48 0.29
CA SER A 481 -3.41 -29.06 1.69
C SER A 481 -2.74 -30.19 2.50
N GLY A 482 -2.57 -29.96 3.80
CA GLY A 482 -2.11 -31.02 4.70
C GLY A 482 -2.99 -32.27 4.71
N ASN A 483 -4.23 -32.16 4.25
CA ASN A 483 -5.20 -33.27 4.14
C ASN A 483 -5.16 -33.98 2.76
N GLY A 484 -4.27 -33.57 1.86
CA GLY A 484 -4.12 -34.12 0.52
C GLY A 484 -4.66 -33.22 -0.58
N LEU A 485 -5.12 -33.82 -1.69
CA LEU A 485 -5.66 -33.09 -2.84
C LEU A 485 -6.96 -32.37 -2.48
N VAL A 486 -6.98 -31.02 -2.59
CA VAL A 486 -8.16 -30.19 -2.36
C VAL A 486 -8.97 -30.04 -3.65
N SER A 487 -8.30 -29.71 -4.76
CA SER A 487 -8.99 -29.50 -6.04
C SER A 487 -8.03 -29.71 -7.22
N ARG A 488 -8.49 -30.45 -8.23
CA ARG A 488 -7.76 -30.63 -9.50
C ARG A 488 -7.97 -29.44 -10.40
N ASN A 489 -6.90 -29.05 -11.13
CA ASN A 489 -6.93 -27.91 -12.05
C ASN A 489 -7.49 -26.62 -11.39
N TYR A 490 -7.16 -26.41 -10.12
CA TYR A 490 -7.56 -25.22 -9.37
C TYR A 490 -6.96 -23.95 -10.00
N PHE A 491 -5.69 -24.02 -10.41
CA PHE A 491 -4.97 -22.91 -11.01
C PHE A 491 -5.12 -22.87 -12.54
N LYS A 492 -5.07 -21.68 -13.10
CA LYS A 492 -5.12 -21.45 -14.54
C LYS A 492 -3.85 -21.93 -15.23
N HIS A 493 -2.71 -21.73 -14.58
CA HIS A 493 -1.37 -22.08 -15.03
C HIS A 493 -0.59 -22.84 -13.96
N SER A 494 0.33 -23.70 -14.38
CA SER A 494 1.34 -24.30 -13.49
C SER A 494 2.41 -23.26 -13.14
N ALA A 495 3.16 -23.49 -12.08
CA ALA A 495 4.27 -22.60 -11.72
C ALA A 495 5.36 -22.57 -12.81
N ARG A 496 5.59 -23.70 -13.51
CA ARG A 496 6.51 -23.76 -14.64
C ARG A 496 6.07 -22.85 -15.79
N GLU A 497 4.78 -22.89 -16.15
CA GLU A 497 4.23 -21.99 -17.18
C GLU A 497 4.41 -20.52 -16.79
N ILE A 498 4.20 -20.17 -15.53
CA ILE A 498 4.39 -18.81 -15.03
C ILE A 498 5.87 -18.39 -15.03
N CYS A 499 6.79 -19.26 -14.63
CA CYS A 499 8.23 -18.98 -14.74
C CYS A 499 8.65 -18.70 -16.19
N ILE A 500 8.18 -19.50 -17.14
CA ILE A 500 8.46 -19.29 -18.57
C ILE A 500 7.91 -17.94 -19.04
N GLU A 501 6.67 -17.60 -18.67
CA GLU A 501 6.04 -16.32 -19.01
C GLU A 501 6.82 -15.14 -18.44
N ARG A 502 7.20 -15.19 -17.15
CA ARG A 502 8.03 -14.15 -16.52
C ARG A 502 9.37 -13.97 -17.20
N MET A 503 10.05 -15.08 -17.50
CA MET A 503 11.32 -15.04 -18.24
C MET A 503 11.17 -14.45 -19.64
N ASN A 504 10.03 -14.67 -20.33
CA ASN A 504 9.73 -14.05 -21.62
C ASN A 504 9.53 -12.52 -21.50
N HIS A 505 9.03 -12.05 -20.36
CA HIS A 505 8.73 -10.65 -20.15
C HIS A 505 9.85 -9.87 -19.45
N LEU A 506 10.96 -10.50 -19.02
CA LEU A 506 12.05 -9.82 -18.31
C LEU A 506 12.58 -8.60 -19.05
N GLU A 507 12.87 -8.75 -20.36
CA GLU A 507 13.37 -7.64 -21.18
C GLU A 507 12.30 -6.55 -21.40
N LYS A 508 11.05 -6.96 -21.69
CA LYS A 508 9.91 -6.05 -21.88
C LYS A 508 9.67 -5.17 -20.66
N TYR A 509 9.76 -5.74 -19.46
CA TYR A 509 9.45 -5.05 -18.21
C TYR A 509 10.68 -4.58 -17.43
N LYS A 510 11.89 -4.66 -18.00
CA LYS A 510 13.13 -4.21 -17.34
C LYS A 510 13.05 -2.74 -16.94
N THR A 511 12.82 -1.84 -17.89
CA THR A 511 12.72 -0.40 -17.65
C THR A 511 11.52 -0.02 -16.77
N PRO A 512 10.29 -0.54 -17.02
CA PRO A 512 9.17 -0.31 -16.10
C PRO A 512 9.45 -0.73 -14.66
N ASN A 513 10.07 -1.88 -14.44
CA ASN A 513 10.42 -2.33 -13.09
C ASN A 513 11.51 -1.47 -12.44
N ILE A 514 12.52 -1.02 -13.18
CA ILE A 514 13.55 -0.08 -12.65
C ILE A 514 12.90 1.22 -12.18
N ASN A 515 12.01 1.79 -12.97
CA ASN A 515 11.28 2.98 -12.59
C ASN A 515 10.39 2.73 -11.36
N LEU A 516 9.74 1.56 -11.32
CA LEU A 516 8.92 1.16 -10.20
C LEU A 516 9.73 0.96 -8.91
N ILE A 517 10.94 0.39 -8.98
CA ILE A 517 11.88 0.30 -7.86
C ILE A 517 12.18 1.70 -7.34
N GLN A 518 12.57 2.64 -8.20
CA GLN A 518 12.85 4.03 -7.81
C GLN A 518 11.66 4.68 -7.11
N LYS A 519 10.45 4.58 -7.70
CA LYS A 519 9.23 5.15 -7.13
C LYS A 519 8.83 4.50 -5.81
N SER A 520 9.01 3.20 -5.69
CA SER A 520 8.77 2.48 -4.45
C SER A 520 9.72 2.93 -3.34
N LEU A 521 11.02 3.02 -3.61
CA LEU A 521 12.01 3.49 -2.64
C LEU A 521 11.75 4.92 -2.19
N PHE A 522 11.20 5.78 -3.05
CA PHE A 522 10.78 7.12 -2.65
C PHE A 522 9.74 7.12 -1.54
N THR A 523 8.87 6.12 -1.45
CA THR A 523 7.88 6.04 -0.35
C THR A 523 8.52 5.85 1.02
N ALA A 524 9.75 5.35 1.07
CA ALA A 524 10.54 5.24 2.30
C ALA A 524 11.27 6.54 2.68
N TYR A 525 11.21 7.58 1.85
CA TYR A 525 11.88 8.84 2.09
C TYR A 525 11.27 9.57 3.29
N SER A 526 12.10 10.02 4.22
CA SER A 526 11.64 10.86 5.33
C SER A 526 11.59 12.32 4.92
N ASN A 527 10.52 12.99 5.34
CA ASN A 527 10.38 14.42 5.16
C ASN A 527 11.55 15.14 5.84
N ASN A 528 12.32 15.91 5.10
CA ASN A 528 13.34 16.80 5.66
C ASN A 528 12.86 18.25 5.53
N PRO A 529 12.22 18.82 6.57
CA PRO A 529 11.69 20.18 6.52
C PRO A 529 12.77 21.27 6.34
N GLU A 530 14.05 20.98 6.61
CA GLU A 530 15.13 21.93 6.43
C GLU A 530 15.51 22.18 4.95
N ALA A 531 15.07 21.33 4.03
CA ALA A 531 15.31 21.52 2.60
C ALA A 531 14.57 22.75 2.00
N GLU A 532 13.59 23.30 2.70
CA GLU A 532 12.81 24.47 2.23
C GLU A 532 13.58 25.81 2.23
N SER A 533 14.67 25.96 2.98
CA SER A 533 15.15 27.28 3.38
C SER A 533 15.94 28.05 2.31
N ASN A 534 16.50 27.43 1.26
CA ASN A 534 17.48 28.07 0.38
C ASN A 534 17.32 27.85 -1.13
N ILE A 535 16.11 27.61 -1.65
CA ILE A 535 15.90 27.47 -3.09
C ILE A 535 15.82 28.85 -3.73
N VAL A 536 16.88 29.23 -4.41
CA VAL A 536 16.93 30.43 -5.30
C VAL A 536 17.01 29.90 -6.72
N TYR A 537 15.98 30.18 -7.53
CA TYR A 537 16.00 29.85 -8.95
C TYR A 537 17.02 30.78 -9.65
N GLN A 538 18.05 30.20 -10.27
CA GLN A 538 19.08 30.97 -11.00
C GLN A 538 18.75 31.00 -12.50
N TYR A 539 18.98 32.18 -13.11
CA TYR A 539 18.82 32.42 -14.53
C TYR A 539 19.84 31.66 -15.36
N CYS A 540 19.43 30.76 -16.26
CA CYS A 540 20.28 30.11 -17.27
C CYS A 540 19.79 30.39 -18.70
N ARG A 541 20.70 30.47 -19.65
CA ARG A 541 20.40 30.78 -21.05
C ARG A 541 20.28 29.53 -21.91
N LYS A 542 19.14 29.39 -22.62
CA LYS A 542 18.82 28.49 -23.76
C LYS A 542 18.66 27.02 -23.47
N SER A 543 17.42 26.56 -23.26
CA SER A 543 17.04 25.17 -23.46
C SER A 543 16.18 24.98 -24.73
N ASN A 544 16.15 23.73 -25.20
CA ASN A 544 15.31 23.33 -26.30
C ASN A 544 14.07 22.63 -25.71
N HIS A 545 13.01 23.40 -25.48
CA HIS A 545 11.74 22.94 -24.88
C HIS A 545 11.19 21.67 -25.54
N TYR A 546 11.28 21.58 -26.87
CA TYR A 546 10.91 20.40 -27.63
C TYR A 546 11.66 19.14 -27.16
N LYS A 547 13.01 19.21 -27.03
CA LYS A 547 13.81 18.05 -26.62
C LYS A 547 13.48 17.59 -25.21
N GLU A 548 13.25 18.51 -24.30
CA GLU A 548 12.94 18.19 -22.89
C GLU A 548 11.53 17.61 -22.76
N ASN A 549 10.53 18.15 -23.47
CA ASN A 549 9.18 17.60 -23.55
C ASN A 549 9.21 16.16 -24.10
N ILE A 550 9.93 15.93 -25.20
CA ILE A 550 10.08 14.60 -25.78
C ILE A 550 10.77 13.64 -24.80
N LYS A 551 11.85 14.08 -24.18
CA LYS A 551 12.56 13.24 -23.20
C LYS A 551 11.66 12.83 -22.02
N PHE A 552 10.92 13.79 -21.46
CA PHE A 552 10.01 13.49 -20.36
C PHE A 552 8.89 12.53 -20.79
N ALA A 553 8.28 12.74 -21.96
CA ALA A 553 7.26 11.82 -22.46
C ALA A 553 7.84 10.44 -22.79
N ASP A 554 9.08 10.35 -23.28
CA ASP A 554 9.78 9.08 -23.53
C ASP A 554 10.08 8.34 -22.20
N ASP A 555 10.52 9.06 -21.18
CA ASP A 555 10.75 8.51 -19.83
C ASP A 555 9.45 7.90 -19.26
N ILE A 556 8.30 8.58 -19.43
CA ILE A 556 7.00 8.04 -19.02
C ILE A 556 6.65 6.80 -19.83
N VAL A 557 6.65 6.88 -21.16
CA VAL A 557 6.21 5.79 -22.04
C VAL A 557 7.07 4.54 -21.87
N SER A 558 8.38 4.69 -21.66
CA SER A 558 9.29 3.57 -21.40
C SER A 558 9.04 2.90 -20.04
N SER A 559 8.36 3.58 -19.13
CA SER A 559 8.06 3.11 -17.77
C SER A 559 6.65 2.50 -17.64
N ILE A 560 5.90 2.44 -18.73
CA ILE A 560 4.55 1.85 -18.76
C ILE A 560 4.64 0.33 -18.88
N PHE A 561 3.84 -0.35 -18.08
CA PHE A 561 3.57 -1.78 -18.20
C PHE A 561 2.42 -2.00 -19.19
N TYR A 562 2.72 -2.42 -20.41
CA TYR A 562 1.72 -2.77 -21.41
C TYR A 562 1.23 -4.20 -21.21
N LEU A 563 -0.08 -4.36 -21.08
CA LEU A 563 -0.76 -5.64 -20.87
C LEU A 563 -1.18 -6.21 -22.21
N ASP A 564 -1.02 -7.53 -22.36
CA ASP A 564 -1.37 -8.23 -23.60
C ASP A 564 -2.81 -8.76 -23.57
N ASN A 565 -3.38 -9.04 -22.34
CA ASN A 565 -4.71 -9.60 -22.20
C ASN A 565 -5.33 -9.32 -20.82
N PRO A 566 -6.39 -8.50 -20.65
CA PRO A 566 -6.94 -7.62 -21.69
C PRO A 566 -5.94 -6.53 -22.10
N GLU A 567 -6.04 -6.06 -23.33
CA GLU A 567 -5.18 -4.98 -23.83
C GLU A 567 -5.35 -3.71 -22.99
N GLY A 568 -4.26 -3.17 -22.49
CA GLY A 568 -4.27 -2.02 -21.58
C GLY A 568 -2.87 -1.64 -21.12
N ALA A 569 -2.79 -0.69 -20.21
CA ALA A 569 -1.52 -0.23 -19.66
C ALA A 569 -1.65 0.20 -18.20
N ILE A 570 -0.60 -0.03 -17.43
CA ILE A 570 -0.49 0.42 -16.04
C ILE A 570 0.78 1.26 -15.90
N PHE A 571 0.63 2.39 -15.24
CA PHE A 571 1.73 3.26 -14.89
C PHE A 571 1.63 3.62 -13.41
N PHE A 572 2.74 3.58 -12.71
CA PHE A 572 2.81 3.93 -11.29
C PHE A 572 3.27 5.38 -11.11
N ILE A 573 2.68 6.06 -10.17
CA ILE A 573 3.01 7.45 -9.81
C ILE A 573 3.29 7.56 -8.32
N ASN A 574 4.20 8.47 -7.92
CA ASN A 574 4.27 8.92 -6.54
C ASN A 574 3.35 10.11 -6.36
N ASP A 575 2.53 10.07 -5.34
CA ASP A 575 1.68 11.18 -4.94
C ASP A 575 1.92 11.55 -3.47
N LEU A 576 1.63 12.80 -3.13
CA LEU A 576 1.80 13.32 -1.78
C LEU A 576 0.44 13.38 -1.07
N TYR A 577 0.25 12.50 -0.10
CA TYR A 577 -0.97 12.42 0.70
C TYR A 577 -0.64 12.56 2.19
N ASP A 578 -1.26 13.50 2.90
CA ASP A 578 -1.06 13.76 4.33
C ASP A 578 0.42 13.81 4.76
N ASN A 579 1.26 14.53 4.00
CA ASN A 579 2.72 14.60 4.19
C ASN A 579 3.46 13.26 4.09
N ARG A 580 2.88 12.27 3.42
CA ARG A 580 3.51 10.99 3.09
C ARG A 580 3.52 10.79 1.58
N ILE A 581 4.58 10.21 1.06
CA ILE A 581 4.65 9.81 -0.33
C ILE A 581 3.96 8.45 -0.46
N SER A 582 2.92 8.39 -1.29
CA SER A 582 2.26 7.14 -1.68
C SER A 582 2.69 6.69 -3.06
N LEU A 583 2.59 5.40 -3.33
CA LEU A 583 2.77 4.77 -4.63
C LEU A 583 1.40 4.35 -5.15
N GLU A 584 0.92 5.03 -6.17
CA GLU A 584 -0.41 4.82 -6.74
C GLU A 584 -0.32 4.35 -8.20
N THR A 585 -1.34 3.65 -8.66
CA THR A 585 -1.53 3.42 -10.08
C THR A 585 -2.27 4.59 -10.70
N ILE A 586 -1.94 4.89 -11.96
CA ILE A 586 -2.63 5.95 -12.70
C ILE A 586 -4.14 5.74 -12.69
N ASN A 587 -4.86 6.83 -12.54
CA ASN A 587 -6.31 6.87 -12.45
C ASN A 587 -6.87 8.01 -13.34
N LEU A 588 -8.21 8.16 -13.40
CA LEU A 588 -8.86 9.20 -14.17
C LEU A 588 -8.91 10.58 -13.49
N ASN A 589 -8.33 10.71 -12.29
CA ASN A 589 -8.30 12.00 -11.62
C ASN A 589 -7.49 13.02 -12.45
N MET A 590 -8.13 14.08 -12.92
CA MET A 590 -7.49 15.14 -13.72
C MET A 590 -6.39 15.88 -12.94
N TYR A 591 -6.47 15.83 -11.63
CA TYR A 591 -5.44 16.40 -10.75
C TYR A 591 -4.13 15.58 -10.80
N GLU A 592 -4.23 14.29 -11.10
CA GLU A 592 -3.16 13.29 -11.07
C GLU A 592 -2.96 12.63 -12.44
N GLY A 593 -3.53 11.43 -12.62
CA GLY A 593 -3.33 10.55 -13.75
C GLY A 593 -4.11 10.95 -15.00
N GLY A 594 -5.34 11.43 -14.86
CA GLY A 594 -6.16 11.88 -15.98
C GLY A 594 -5.51 13.04 -16.74
N GLY A 595 -4.91 13.99 -16.00
CA GLY A 595 -4.15 15.09 -16.61
C GLY A 595 -2.90 14.60 -17.33
N LEU A 596 -2.17 13.62 -16.80
CA LEU A 596 -1.02 12.99 -17.46
C LEU A 596 -1.44 12.25 -18.74
N ILE A 597 -2.57 11.54 -18.74
CA ILE A 597 -3.13 10.90 -19.95
C ILE A 597 -3.39 11.96 -21.02
N TYR A 598 -4.00 13.08 -20.63
CA TYR A 598 -4.26 14.17 -21.56
C TYR A 598 -2.95 14.81 -22.09
N TYR A 599 -1.95 15.01 -21.22
CA TYR A 599 -0.62 15.50 -21.63
C TYR A 599 0.00 14.60 -22.70
N LEU A 600 -0.01 13.27 -22.51
CA LEU A 600 0.52 12.32 -23.49
C LEU A 600 -0.22 12.38 -24.82
N ALA A 601 -1.55 12.50 -24.79
CA ALA A 601 -2.33 12.67 -26.01
C ALA A 601 -2.01 14.00 -26.72
N ALA A 602 -1.91 15.10 -25.97
CA ALA A 602 -1.60 16.43 -26.49
C ALA A 602 -0.20 16.47 -27.14
N ILE A 603 0.83 15.98 -26.47
CA ILE A 603 2.20 15.94 -27.03
C ILE A 603 2.27 15.02 -28.26
N GLY A 604 1.51 13.90 -28.25
CA GLY A 604 1.38 13.01 -29.40
C GLY A 604 0.80 13.71 -30.62
N LYS A 605 -0.24 14.52 -30.42
CA LYS A 605 -0.88 15.30 -31.48
C LYS A 605 -0.01 16.45 -31.98
N VAL A 606 0.55 17.26 -31.07
CA VAL A 606 1.34 18.46 -31.40
C VAL A 606 2.61 18.09 -32.17
N TYR A 607 3.32 17.05 -31.72
CA TYR A 607 4.57 16.64 -32.38
C TYR A 607 4.42 15.48 -33.38
N ASN A 608 3.18 15.07 -33.65
CA ASN A 608 2.85 13.98 -34.57
C ASN A 608 3.61 12.67 -34.22
N ARG A 609 3.50 12.23 -32.95
CA ARG A 609 4.15 11.05 -32.40
C ARG A 609 3.12 10.04 -31.88
N GLU A 610 2.79 9.05 -32.72
CA GLU A 610 1.76 8.05 -32.45
C GLU A 610 1.98 7.28 -31.14
N LYS A 611 3.24 6.99 -30.78
CA LYS A 611 3.57 6.26 -29.53
C LYS A 611 2.98 6.91 -28.27
N TYR A 612 2.91 8.24 -28.19
CA TYR A 612 2.35 8.94 -27.02
C TYR A 612 0.82 8.88 -27.00
N SER A 613 0.18 9.04 -28.17
CA SER A 613 -1.27 8.89 -28.30
C SER A 613 -1.71 7.44 -28.00
N HIS A 614 -0.94 6.45 -28.45
CA HIS A 614 -1.17 5.03 -28.13
C HIS A 614 -1.06 4.78 -26.61
N ALA A 615 -0.01 5.30 -25.96
CA ALA A 615 0.16 5.18 -24.52
C ALA A 615 -1.02 5.81 -23.74
N ALA A 616 -1.44 7.02 -24.16
CA ALA A 616 -2.60 7.69 -23.56
C ALA A 616 -3.87 6.84 -23.65
N ASN A 617 -4.14 6.23 -24.82
CA ASN A 617 -5.31 5.39 -25.03
C ASN A 617 -5.30 4.14 -24.17
N MET A 618 -4.16 3.45 -24.08
CA MET A 618 -4.01 2.26 -23.26
C MET A 618 -4.20 2.55 -21.77
N LEU A 619 -3.64 3.65 -21.29
CA LEU A 619 -3.82 4.11 -19.91
C LEU A 619 -5.27 4.51 -19.62
N LEU A 620 -5.93 5.24 -20.54
CA LEU A 620 -7.33 5.62 -20.43
C LEU A 620 -8.25 4.40 -20.32
N ALA A 621 -8.04 3.40 -21.18
CA ALA A 621 -8.83 2.17 -21.17
C ALA A 621 -8.76 1.48 -19.80
N THR A 622 -7.55 1.26 -19.28
CA THR A 622 -7.36 0.62 -17.96
C THR A 622 -7.96 1.45 -16.84
N ALA A 623 -7.70 2.76 -16.79
CA ALA A 623 -8.21 3.65 -15.75
C ALA A 623 -9.75 3.72 -15.76
N THR A 624 -10.38 3.64 -16.94
CA THR A 624 -11.85 3.60 -17.09
C THR A 624 -12.42 2.31 -16.50
N GLU A 625 -11.82 1.16 -16.77
CA GLU A 625 -12.27 -0.12 -16.20
C GLU A 625 -12.10 -0.15 -14.67
N VAL A 626 -11.03 0.43 -14.15
CA VAL A 626 -10.81 0.57 -12.69
C VAL A 626 -11.91 1.44 -12.06
N LEU A 627 -12.29 2.56 -12.69
CA LEU A 627 -13.39 3.41 -12.22
C LEU A 627 -14.72 2.64 -12.18
N LYS A 628 -15.05 1.91 -13.25
CA LYS A 628 -16.26 1.10 -13.34
C LYS A 628 -16.29 0.00 -12.28
N TYR A 629 -15.15 -0.64 -12.01
CA TYR A 629 -15.04 -1.65 -10.96
C TYR A 629 -15.22 -1.06 -9.56
N LYS A 630 -14.52 0.05 -9.26
CA LYS A 630 -14.65 0.74 -7.96
C LYS A 630 -16.10 1.17 -7.69
N SER A 631 -16.79 1.72 -8.67
CA SER A 631 -18.19 2.15 -8.52
C SER A 631 -19.17 1.00 -8.27
N LYS A 632 -18.87 -0.22 -8.75
CA LYS A 632 -19.68 -1.43 -8.46
C LYS A 632 -19.46 -1.97 -7.05
N VAL A 633 -18.24 -1.82 -6.52
CA VAL A 633 -17.83 -2.37 -5.21
C VAL A 633 -18.17 -1.41 -4.07
N GLN A 634 -17.90 -0.12 -4.27
CA GLN A 634 -18.17 0.95 -3.30
C GLN A 634 -19.59 1.50 -3.49
N LYS A 635 -20.58 0.77 -3.02
CA LYS A 635 -22.01 1.06 -3.25
C LYS A 635 -22.51 2.42 -2.70
N ASN A 636 -21.75 3.08 -1.83
CA ASN A 636 -22.26 4.22 -1.05
C ASN A 636 -21.74 5.60 -1.51
N GLU A 637 -20.68 5.67 -2.33
CA GLU A 637 -20.12 6.95 -2.78
C GLU A 637 -20.16 7.04 -4.30
N PHE A 638 -20.83 8.07 -4.82
CA PHE A 638 -20.82 8.41 -6.22
C PHE A 638 -20.14 9.77 -6.39
N ILE A 639 -18.90 9.76 -6.89
CA ILE A 639 -18.10 10.98 -7.05
C ILE A 639 -18.38 11.61 -8.41
N LEU A 640 -18.85 12.86 -8.38
CA LEU A 640 -19.08 13.68 -9.55
C LEU A 640 -18.35 15.04 -9.42
N SER A 641 -17.16 15.11 -10.00
CA SER A 641 -16.31 16.29 -10.00
C SER A 641 -15.59 16.43 -11.35
N ALA A 642 -15.20 17.63 -11.74
CA ALA A 642 -14.36 17.84 -12.92
C ALA A 642 -12.99 17.16 -12.81
N PHE A 643 -12.49 16.99 -11.60
CA PHE A 643 -11.16 16.42 -11.35
C PHE A 643 -11.19 14.94 -10.92
N SER A 644 -12.33 14.39 -10.52
CA SER A 644 -12.42 13.01 -10.06
C SER A 644 -13.74 12.32 -10.43
N GLY A 645 -13.73 10.99 -10.43
CA GLY A 645 -14.90 10.16 -10.68
C GLY A 645 -15.43 10.27 -12.11
N TYR A 646 -16.74 10.18 -12.26
CA TYR A 646 -17.39 10.23 -13.59
C TYR A 646 -17.31 11.59 -14.26
N GLY A 647 -17.24 12.68 -13.51
CA GLY A 647 -17.05 14.01 -14.08
C GLY A 647 -15.72 14.16 -14.79
N SER A 648 -14.63 13.65 -14.19
CA SER A 648 -13.31 13.64 -14.84
C SER A 648 -13.26 12.71 -16.07
N LEU A 649 -13.95 11.58 -16.05
CA LEU A 649 -14.08 10.71 -17.23
C LEU A 649 -14.73 11.45 -18.40
N ILE A 650 -15.83 12.17 -18.16
CA ILE A 650 -16.53 12.97 -19.17
C ILE A 650 -15.62 14.07 -19.66
N TYR A 651 -14.99 14.83 -18.76
CA TYR A 651 -14.13 15.95 -19.10
C TYR A 651 -12.93 15.51 -19.96
N LEU A 652 -12.22 14.46 -19.52
CA LEU A 652 -11.07 13.91 -20.25
C LEU A 652 -11.46 13.42 -21.65
N ASN A 653 -12.58 12.72 -21.78
CA ASN A 653 -13.04 12.25 -23.10
C ASN A 653 -13.44 13.41 -24.02
N TYR A 654 -14.09 14.48 -23.52
CA TYR A 654 -14.35 15.67 -24.34
C TYR A 654 -13.07 16.42 -24.74
N LEU A 655 -12.08 16.51 -23.84
CA LEU A 655 -10.76 17.05 -24.16
C LEU A 655 -10.09 16.27 -25.30
N LEU A 656 -10.14 14.93 -25.24
CA LEU A 656 -9.58 14.05 -26.26
C LEU A 656 -10.37 14.15 -27.59
N TYR A 657 -11.70 14.23 -27.51
CA TYR A 657 -12.54 14.45 -28.69
C TYR A 657 -12.18 15.75 -29.41
N PHE A 658 -12.12 16.89 -28.72
CA PHE A 658 -11.76 18.15 -29.32
C PHE A 658 -10.29 18.23 -29.79
N LEU A 659 -9.40 17.46 -29.19
CA LEU A 659 -8.01 17.36 -29.62
C LEU A 659 -7.85 16.53 -30.90
N THR A 660 -8.58 15.42 -31.05
CA THR A 660 -8.36 14.43 -32.10
C THR A 660 -9.42 14.36 -33.16
N ASN A 661 -10.63 14.83 -32.89
CA ASN A 661 -11.90 14.67 -33.65
C ASN A 661 -12.38 13.20 -33.73
N GLU A 662 -11.90 12.31 -32.89
CA GLU A 662 -12.31 10.91 -32.85
C GLU A 662 -13.62 10.74 -32.08
N MET A 663 -14.68 10.29 -32.78
CA MET A 663 -16.05 10.23 -32.21
C MET A 663 -16.20 9.28 -31.04
N TYR A 664 -15.41 8.23 -30.96
CA TYR A 664 -15.54 7.24 -29.87
C TYR A 664 -15.32 7.87 -28.48
N TYR A 665 -14.48 8.88 -28.36
CA TYR A 665 -14.31 9.59 -27.08
C TYR A 665 -15.60 10.32 -26.67
N LYS A 666 -16.26 10.98 -27.63
CA LYS A 666 -17.55 11.63 -27.40
C LYS A 666 -18.61 10.60 -26.99
N ASP A 667 -18.70 9.47 -27.73
CA ASP A 667 -19.64 8.40 -27.43
C ASP A 667 -19.45 7.85 -26.01
N ASP A 668 -18.20 7.70 -25.54
CA ASP A 668 -17.92 7.21 -24.19
C ASP A 668 -18.24 8.25 -23.12
N ALA A 669 -18.03 9.55 -23.39
CA ALA A 669 -18.48 10.63 -22.52
C ALA A 669 -20.01 10.65 -22.40
N GLU A 670 -20.74 10.51 -23.52
CA GLU A 670 -22.21 10.50 -23.55
C GLU A 670 -22.79 9.27 -22.82
N LYS A 671 -22.21 8.08 -22.98
CA LYS A 671 -22.56 6.89 -22.16
C LYS A 671 -22.36 7.14 -20.65
N ALA A 672 -21.29 7.84 -20.27
CA ALA A 672 -21.06 8.18 -18.88
C ALA A 672 -22.10 9.20 -18.36
N ILE A 673 -22.55 10.15 -19.20
CA ILE A 673 -23.63 11.09 -18.86
C ILE A 673 -24.94 10.34 -18.68
N ASP A 674 -25.29 9.42 -19.60
CA ASP A 674 -26.49 8.58 -19.48
C ASP A 674 -26.49 7.77 -18.18
N TYR A 675 -25.36 7.15 -17.86
CA TYR A 675 -25.19 6.40 -16.60
C TYR A 675 -25.42 7.27 -15.37
N ILE A 676 -24.92 8.51 -15.35
CA ILE A 676 -25.12 9.48 -14.25
C ILE A 676 -26.61 9.87 -14.14
N LEU A 677 -27.30 10.04 -15.27
CA LEU A 677 -28.69 10.49 -15.30
C LEU A 677 -29.69 9.38 -14.93
N GLU A 678 -29.26 8.12 -14.81
CA GLU A 678 -30.10 7.05 -14.25
C GLU A 678 -30.60 7.40 -12.85
N LYS A 679 -31.85 7.08 -12.55
CA LYS A 679 -32.53 7.50 -11.31
C LYS A 679 -31.78 7.09 -10.05
N GLU A 680 -31.19 5.89 -10.04
CA GLU A 680 -30.44 5.38 -8.89
C GLU A 680 -29.18 6.25 -8.62
N HIS A 681 -28.41 6.55 -9.65
CA HIS A 681 -27.17 7.32 -9.53
C HIS A 681 -27.46 8.79 -9.24
N TRP A 682 -28.47 9.36 -9.89
CA TRP A 682 -28.89 10.75 -9.63
C TRP A 682 -29.33 10.96 -8.18
N THR A 683 -30.03 10.02 -7.58
CA THR A 683 -30.42 10.07 -6.16
C THR A 683 -29.21 10.11 -5.21
N LYS A 684 -28.10 9.48 -5.57
CA LYS A 684 -26.84 9.54 -4.80
C LYS A 684 -26.19 10.92 -4.94
N ILE A 685 -26.22 11.49 -6.15
CA ILE A 685 -25.70 12.84 -6.43
C ILE A 685 -26.46 13.90 -5.63
N GLU A 686 -27.80 13.84 -5.56
CA GLU A 686 -28.62 14.75 -4.76
C GLU A 686 -28.29 14.72 -3.26
N LYS A 687 -27.70 13.64 -2.78
CA LYS A 687 -27.26 13.48 -1.39
C LYS A 687 -25.78 13.82 -1.16
N SER A 688 -25.07 14.20 -2.21
CA SER A 688 -23.65 14.56 -2.10
C SER A 688 -23.46 15.82 -1.26
N SER A 689 -22.33 15.89 -0.56
CA SER A 689 -21.89 17.07 0.17
C SER A 689 -20.84 17.91 -0.57
N ASN A 690 -20.42 17.48 -1.78
CA ASN A 690 -19.33 18.10 -2.53
C ASN A 690 -19.87 19.05 -3.60
N PHE A 691 -19.72 20.35 -3.38
CA PHE A 691 -20.28 21.39 -4.24
C PHE A 691 -19.24 22.31 -4.86
N ASP A 692 -17.98 22.29 -4.41
CA ASP A 692 -16.93 23.19 -4.81
C ASP A 692 -16.41 22.98 -6.24
N TYR A 693 -15.41 23.76 -6.64
CA TYR A 693 -14.84 23.72 -7.99
C TYR A 693 -13.95 22.48 -8.21
N LEU A 694 -13.15 22.10 -7.23
CA LEU A 694 -12.22 20.98 -7.35
C LEU A 694 -12.92 19.63 -7.13
N GLY A 695 -13.62 19.47 -6.03
CA GLY A 695 -14.20 18.19 -5.61
C GLY A 695 -15.67 18.00 -5.95
N GLY A 696 -16.35 19.02 -6.53
CA GLY A 696 -17.81 19.01 -6.63
C GLY A 696 -18.41 19.62 -7.88
N PHE A 697 -19.66 20.06 -7.75
CA PHE A 697 -20.54 20.40 -8.86
C PHE A 697 -20.17 21.70 -9.57
N ALA A 698 -19.53 22.66 -8.88
CA ALA A 698 -19.15 23.93 -9.50
C ALA A 698 -18.18 23.70 -10.67
N GLY A 699 -17.16 22.84 -10.50
CA GLY A 699 -16.26 22.51 -11.60
C GLY A 699 -16.95 21.75 -12.74
N VAL A 700 -17.89 20.85 -12.42
CA VAL A 700 -18.67 20.11 -13.43
C VAL A 700 -19.48 21.07 -14.29
N ILE A 701 -20.15 22.02 -13.69
CA ILE A 701 -20.90 23.07 -14.42
C ILE A 701 -19.96 23.85 -15.34
N VAL A 702 -18.75 24.20 -14.89
CA VAL A 702 -17.81 25.01 -15.67
C VAL A 702 -17.37 24.28 -16.96
N PHE A 703 -16.86 23.04 -16.86
CA PHE A 703 -16.40 22.35 -18.07
C PHE A 703 -17.57 21.98 -19.01
N MET A 704 -18.71 21.59 -18.46
CA MET A 704 -19.92 21.34 -19.28
C MET A 704 -20.41 22.58 -20.00
N ALA A 705 -20.36 23.74 -19.35
CA ALA A 705 -20.68 24.99 -20.01
C ALA A 705 -19.67 25.33 -21.11
N HIS A 706 -18.39 25.03 -20.94
CA HIS A 706 -17.41 25.18 -22.03
C HIS A 706 -17.71 24.26 -23.23
N ILE A 707 -18.16 23.01 -22.98
CA ILE A 707 -18.62 22.14 -24.06
C ILE A 707 -19.81 22.74 -24.79
N LEU A 708 -20.82 23.20 -24.04
CA LEU A 708 -22.03 23.81 -24.63
C LEU A 708 -21.77 25.11 -25.42
N LEU A 709 -20.68 25.82 -25.13
CA LEU A 709 -20.27 26.98 -25.93
C LEU A 709 -19.62 26.59 -27.27
N LYS A 710 -19.14 25.35 -27.42
CA LYS A 710 -18.58 24.81 -28.66
C LYS A 710 -19.62 24.04 -29.49
N GLU A 711 -20.43 23.23 -28.81
CA GLU A 711 -21.46 22.41 -29.44
C GLU A 711 -22.67 22.22 -28.51
N GLU A 712 -23.88 22.25 -29.10
CA GLU A 712 -25.11 22.04 -28.34
C GLU A 712 -25.31 20.56 -28.00
N ASN A 713 -25.60 20.29 -26.71
CA ASN A 713 -25.94 18.97 -26.19
C ASN A 713 -27.03 19.08 -25.12
N THR A 714 -28.21 18.52 -25.42
CA THR A 714 -29.39 18.61 -24.54
C THR A 714 -29.23 17.95 -23.19
N GLN A 715 -28.49 16.85 -23.13
CA GLN A 715 -28.25 16.12 -21.85
C GLN A 715 -27.31 16.92 -20.96
N ILE A 716 -26.21 17.44 -21.50
CA ILE A 716 -25.28 18.33 -20.79
C ILE A 716 -25.99 19.57 -20.29
N ARG A 717 -26.83 20.20 -21.12
CA ARG A 717 -27.63 21.36 -20.73
C ARG A 717 -28.59 21.04 -19.59
N CYS A 718 -29.31 19.92 -19.66
CA CYS A 718 -30.18 19.43 -18.59
C CYS A 718 -29.40 19.22 -17.30
N MET A 719 -28.21 18.59 -17.38
CA MET A 719 -27.35 18.34 -16.24
C MET A 719 -26.85 19.62 -15.59
N CYS A 720 -26.39 20.61 -16.36
CA CYS A 720 -26.03 21.95 -15.87
C CYS A 720 -27.18 22.62 -15.11
N MET A 721 -28.39 22.54 -15.64
CA MET A 721 -29.57 23.14 -15.01
C MET A 721 -29.90 22.47 -13.66
N LYS A 722 -29.83 21.14 -13.59
CA LYS A 722 -30.08 20.38 -12.35
C LYS A 722 -28.99 20.66 -11.30
N LEU A 723 -27.71 20.61 -11.69
CA LEU A 723 -26.59 20.86 -10.80
C LEU A 723 -26.56 22.32 -10.29
N SER A 724 -26.88 23.29 -11.13
CA SER A 724 -26.95 24.72 -10.74
C SER A 724 -28.03 24.97 -9.67
N LYS A 725 -29.15 24.22 -9.71
CA LYS A 725 -30.18 24.28 -8.68
C LYS A 725 -29.65 23.76 -7.35
N LEU A 726 -29.03 22.60 -7.35
CA LEU A 726 -28.43 22.01 -6.13
C LEU A 726 -27.35 22.95 -5.56
N LEU A 727 -26.50 23.51 -6.44
CA LEU A 727 -25.45 24.44 -6.05
C LEU A 727 -26.03 25.71 -5.40
N LYS A 728 -27.08 26.26 -5.96
CA LYS A 728 -27.79 27.42 -5.41
C LYS A 728 -28.37 27.11 -4.03
N ASP A 729 -29.07 25.98 -3.90
CA ASP A 729 -29.70 25.60 -2.64
C ASP A 729 -28.60 25.40 -1.56
N TYR A 730 -27.45 24.86 -1.91
CA TYR A 730 -26.30 24.71 -1.02
C TYR A 730 -25.77 26.06 -0.52
N ILE A 731 -25.47 27.01 -1.42
CA ILE A 731 -24.92 28.33 -1.03
C ILE A 731 -25.92 29.18 -0.25
N SER A 732 -27.24 28.94 -0.42
CA SER A 732 -28.28 29.65 0.32
C SER A 732 -28.43 29.16 1.76
N ASN A 733 -28.06 27.88 2.00
CA ASN A 733 -28.24 27.23 3.31
C ASN A 733 -26.94 27.10 4.12
N ASN A 734 -25.77 27.41 3.50
CA ASN A 734 -24.47 27.23 4.14
C ASN A 734 -23.62 28.49 4.05
N GLU A 735 -22.87 28.77 5.10
CA GLU A 735 -21.90 29.85 5.10
C GLU A 735 -20.57 29.36 4.50
N ILE A 736 -20.19 29.93 3.34
CA ILE A 736 -18.91 29.63 2.69
C ILE A 736 -17.91 30.68 3.17
N GLY A 737 -16.91 30.22 3.92
CA GLY A 737 -15.88 31.08 4.53
C GLY A 737 -14.48 30.90 3.91
N GLN A 738 -14.37 30.29 2.71
CA GLN A 738 -13.09 30.02 2.04
C GLN A 738 -12.88 30.93 0.84
N LEU A 739 -11.62 31.34 0.63
CA LEU A 739 -11.14 32.13 -0.51
C LEU A 739 -10.63 31.21 -1.63
N GLY A 740 -10.53 31.78 -2.85
CA GLY A 740 -9.90 31.16 -4.01
C GLY A 740 -10.82 30.28 -4.83
N LEU A 741 -10.23 29.57 -5.80
CA LEU A 741 -10.99 28.87 -6.82
C LEU A 741 -11.41 27.46 -6.41
N ALA A 742 -10.48 26.67 -5.86
CA ALA A 742 -10.70 25.23 -5.65
C ALA A 742 -11.86 24.93 -4.69
N HIS A 743 -11.87 25.58 -3.54
CA HIS A 743 -12.84 25.34 -2.46
C HIS A 743 -13.59 26.62 -2.01
N GLY A 744 -13.26 27.76 -2.59
CA GLY A 744 -13.75 29.06 -2.16
C GLY A 744 -14.85 29.69 -3.04
N LEU A 745 -15.20 30.90 -2.67
CA LEU A 745 -16.29 31.66 -3.29
C LEU A 745 -16.07 31.94 -4.80
N SER A 746 -14.82 32.11 -5.22
CA SER A 746 -14.45 32.28 -6.63
C SER A 746 -14.90 31.11 -7.51
N GLY A 747 -14.77 29.85 -7.03
CA GLY A 747 -15.20 28.68 -7.80
C GLY A 747 -16.71 28.64 -8.05
N PHE A 748 -17.48 28.97 -7.04
CA PHE A 748 -18.94 29.08 -7.16
C PHE A 748 -19.35 30.25 -8.08
N ALA A 749 -18.70 31.40 -7.93
CA ALA A 749 -18.96 32.58 -8.78
C ALA A 749 -18.66 32.28 -10.26
N TYR A 750 -17.57 31.58 -10.54
CA TYR A 750 -17.22 31.15 -11.88
C TYR A 750 -18.28 30.20 -12.47
N ALA A 751 -18.76 29.22 -11.71
CA ALA A 751 -19.82 28.33 -12.17
C ALA A 751 -21.10 29.08 -12.54
N PHE A 752 -21.54 30.04 -11.71
CA PHE A 752 -22.73 30.86 -12.05
C PHE A 752 -22.48 31.82 -13.20
N THR A 753 -21.27 32.34 -13.36
CA THR A 753 -20.92 33.14 -14.57
C THR A 753 -21.05 32.30 -15.83
N MET A 754 -20.61 31.06 -15.80
CA MET A 754 -20.74 30.12 -16.92
C MET A 754 -22.19 29.71 -17.16
N MET A 755 -23.01 29.56 -16.12
CA MET A 755 -24.46 29.36 -16.26
C MET A 755 -25.14 30.55 -16.97
N TYR A 756 -24.72 31.80 -16.67
CA TYR A 756 -25.19 32.97 -17.42
C TYR A 756 -24.81 32.85 -18.89
N ARG A 757 -23.59 32.52 -19.22
CA ARG A 757 -23.11 32.38 -20.62
C ARG A 757 -23.93 31.41 -21.47
N ILE A 758 -24.38 30.28 -20.89
CA ILE A 758 -25.15 29.25 -21.62
C ILE A 758 -26.67 29.47 -21.57
N THR A 759 -27.21 30.31 -20.67
CA THR A 759 -28.65 30.52 -20.47
C THR A 759 -29.11 31.94 -20.74
N ASN A 760 -28.21 32.93 -20.77
CA ASN A 760 -28.46 34.35 -20.80
C ASN A 760 -29.39 34.87 -19.67
N ASN A 761 -29.47 34.10 -18.55
CA ASN A 761 -30.31 34.46 -17.41
C ASN A 761 -29.51 35.32 -16.41
N LYS A 762 -29.85 36.61 -16.34
CA LYS A 762 -29.19 37.60 -15.45
C LYS A 762 -29.22 37.23 -13.97
N TYR A 763 -30.14 36.37 -13.56
CA TYR A 763 -30.20 35.87 -12.19
C TYR A 763 -28.90 35.17 -11.76
N TYR A 764 -28.31 34.33 -12.63
CA TYR A 764 -27.03 33.69 -12.36
C TYR A 764 -25.86 34.67 -12.23
N LEU A 765 -25.90 35.72 -13.07
CA LEU A 765 -24.88 36.77 -13.03
C LEU A 765 -24.92 37.59 -11.73
N GLU A 766 -26.11 37.84 -11.18
CA GLU A 766 -26.26 38.53 -9.91
C GLU A 766 -25.75 37.66 -8.73
N ILE A 767 -26.03 36.34 -8.75
CA ILE A 767 -25.47 35.44 -7.75
C ILE A 767 -23.94 35.47 -7.83
N ALA A 768 -23.36 35.39 -9.00
CA ALA A 768 -21.89 35.42 -9.19
C ALA A 768 -21.32 36.74 -8.62
N ARG A 769 -21.95 37.89 -8.90
CA ARG A 769 -21.52 39.20 -8.39
C ARG A 769 -21.51 39.24 -6.86
N LEU A 770 -22.59 38.80 -6.24
CA LEU A 770 -22.72 38.78 -4.79
C LEU A 770 -21.65 37.89 -4.12
N LEU A 771 -21.33 36.75 -4.71
CA LEU A 771 -20.28 35.85 -4.22
C LEU A 771 -18.89 36.49 -4.30
N LEU A 772 -18.57 37.18 -5.40
CA LEU A 772 -17.32 37.92 -5.58
C LEU A 772 -17.17 39.07 -4.60
N ILE A 773 -18.23 39.86 -4.34
CA ILE A 773 -18.23 40.94 -3.34
C ILE A 773 -18.07 40.36 -1.94
N LYS A 774 -18.73 39.22 -1.62
CA LYS A 774 -18.57 38.53 -0.34
C LYS A 774 -17.12 38.05 -0.14
N GLU A 775 -16.49 37.56 -1.21
CA GLU A 775 -15.08 37.10 -1.16
C GLU A 775 -14.14 38.31 -0.93
N ASP A 776 -14.38 39.45 -1.55
CA ASP A 776 -13.58 40.65 -1.33
C ASP A 776 -13.66 41.15 0.13
N ALA A 777 -14.86 41.13 0.72
CA ALA A 777 -15.04 41.45 2.15
C ALA A 777 -14.41 40.42 3.09
N LEU A 778 -14.31 39.16 2.68
CA LEU A 778 -13.63 38.10 3.44
C LEU A 778 -12.11 38.25 3.34
N TYR A 779 -11.59 38.55 2.14
CA TYR A 779 -10.17 38.77 1.89
C TYR A 779 -9.58 39.89 2.76
N GLU A 780 -10.32 40.98 3.00
CA GLU A 780 -9.89 42.10 3.86
C GLU A 780 -9.71 41.69 5.33
N LYS A 781 -10.28 40.55 5.76
CA LYS A 781 -10.25 40.06 7.14
C LYS A 781 -9.26 38.93 7.39
N ILE A 782 -8.77 38.31 6.33
CA ILE A 782 -7.90 37.13 6.40
C ILE A 782 -6.54 37.51 5.84
N ASP A 783 -5.48 37.22 6.57
CA ASP A 783 -4.12 37.34 6.03
C ASP A 783 -3.89 36.20 5.00
N VAL A 784 -3.79 36.56 3.74
CA VAL A 784 -3.60 35.59 2.64
C VAL A 784 -2.11 35.34 2.46
N GLU A 785 -1.62 34.27 3.07
CA GLU A 785 -0.19 33.94 3.04
C GLU A 785 0.32 33.46 1.67
N LYS A 786 -0.56 33.00 0.76
CA LYS A 786 -0.12 32.27 -0.46
C LYS A 786 -0.84 32.77 -1.72
N VAL A 787 -0.06 33.15 -2.73
CA VAL A 787 -0.51 33.38 -4.09
C VAL A 787 -0.59 32.06 -4.84
N SER A 788 -1.80 31.51 -4.98
CA SER A 788 -2.01 30.19 -5.57
C SER A 788 -3.34 30.10 -6.32
N TRP A 789 -3.40 29.15 -7.26
CA TRP A 789 -4.64 28.85 -8.00
C TRP A 789 -5.74 28.31 -7.06
N CYS A 790 -5.39 27.43 -6.13
CA CYS A 790 -6.40 26.75 -5.32
C CYS A 790 -7.04 27.64 -4.24
N LYS A 791 -6.27 28.38 -3.46
CA LYS A 791 -6.75 29.13 -2.27
C LYS A 791 -6.37 30.61 -2.25
N GLY A 792 -5.68 31.12 -3.29
CA GLY A 792 -5.12 32.45 -3.28
C GLY A 792 -5.62 33.35 -4.40
N GLU A 793 -4.95 34.49 -4.53
CA GLU A 793 -5.31 35.58 -5.46
C GLU A 793 -5.29 35.12 -6.92
N THR A 794 -4.48 34.12 -7.29
CA THR A 794 -4.45 33.56 -8.64
C THR A 794 -5.81 32.99 -9.05
N GLY A 795 -6.44 32.20 -8.17
CA GLY A 795 -7.79 31.69 -8.39
C GLY A 795 -8.87 32.80 -8.37
N MET A 796 -8.70 33.80 -7.49
CA MET A 796 -9.57 34.96 -7.38
C MET A 796 -9.52 35.80 -8.65
N CYS A 797 -8.37 35.95 -9.31
CA CYS A 797 -8.22 36.60 -10.62
C CYS A 797 -9.04 35.89 -11.70
N ILE A 798 -9.02 34.53 -11.74
CA ILE A 798 -9.76 33.74 -12.74
C ILE A 798 -11.25 34.04 -12.70
N ALA A 799 -11.88 33.97 -11.54
CA ALA A 799 -13.31 34.16 -11.41
C ALA A 799 -13.75 35.61 -11.80
N ARG A 800 -12.97 36.61 -11.36
CA ARG A 800 -13.25 38.01 -11.71
C ARG A 800 -13.05 38.28 -13.21
N LEU A 801 -11.99 37.76 -13.79
CA LEU A 801 -11.72 37.83 -15.20
C LEU A 801 -12.92 37.29 -16.01
N LYS A 802 -13.41 36.09 -15.66
CA LYS A 802 -14.55 35.47 -16.35
C LYS A 802 -15.85 36.20 -16.15
N TYR A 803 -16.05 36.86 -15.01
CA TYR A 803 -17.19 37.75 -14.80
C TYR A 803 -17.10 39.02 -15.67
N LEU A 804 -15.94 39.67 -15.69
CA LEU A 804 -15.67 40.91 -16.42
C LEU A 804 -15.74 40.72 -17.95
N GLU A 805 -15.49 39.51 -18.46
CA GLU A 805 -15.71 39.16 -19.86
C GLU A 805 -17.17 39.32 -20.31
N VAL A 806 -18.14 39.15 -19.42
CA VAL A 806 -19.57 39.16 -19.74
C VAL A 806 -20.28 40.39 -19.21
N GLN A 807 -19.77 41.00 -18.12
CA GLN A 807 -20.40 42.18 -17.50
C GLN A 807 -19.34 43.11 -16.93
N PRO A 808 -19.08 44.25 -17.57
CA PRO A 808 -18.20 45.29 -17.00
C PRO A 808 -18.67 45.73 -15.61
N SER A 809 -17.74 45.85 -14.67
CA SER A 809 -17.97 46.34 -13.33
C SER A 809 -16.72 47.06 -12.82
N GLN A 810 -16.80 48.34 -12.55
CA GLN A 810 -15.68 49.13 -12.09
C GLN A 810 -15.16 48.63 -10.71
N GLU A 811 -16.06 48.30 -9.80
CA GLU A 811 -15.76 47.76 -8.49
C GLU A 811 -14.94 46.45 -8.58
N LEU A 812 -15.41 45.49 -9.39
CA LEU A 812 -14.71 44.19 -9.54
C LEU A 812 -13.41 44.31 -10.33
N LEU A 813 -13.31 45.29 -11.25
CA LEU A 813 -12.09 45.57 -12.00
C LEU A 813 -10.99 46.14 -11.08
N GLU A 814 -11.31 47.01 -10.13
CA GLU A 814 -10.37 47.54 -9.16
C GLU A 814 -9.82 46.44 -8.25
N LYS A 815 -10.72 45.56 -7.76
CA LYS A 815 -10.31 44.38 -6.97
C LYS A 815 -9.46 43.39 -7.76
N PHE A 816 -9.86 43.14 -9.04
CA PHE A 816 -9.06 42.31 -9.95
C PHE A 816 -7.63 42.84 -10.07
N PHE A 817 -7.42 44.12 -10.24
CA PHE A 817 -6.05 44.69 -10.34
C PHE A 817 -5.26 44.58 -9.02
N ILE A 818 -5.90 44.60 -7.85
CA ILE A 818 -5.22 44.35 -6.59
C ILE A 818 -4.64 42.92 -6.56
N TYR A 819 -5.45 41.93 -6.89
CA TYR A 819 -5.02 40.50 -6.92
C TYR A 819 -4.02 40.25 -8.05
N TYR A 820 -4.18 40.85 -9.20
CA TYR A 820 -3.27 40.73 -10.32
C TYR A 820 -1.89 41.30 -9.99
N ARG A 821 -1.80 42.40 -9.29
CA ARG A 821 -0.50 42.95 -8.82
C ARG A 821 0.18 42.05 -7.80
N SER A 822 -0.58 41.44 -6.89
CA SER A 822 -0.05 40.45 -5.98
C SER A 822 0.47 39.19 -6.74
N LEU A 823 -0.31 38.75 -7.74
CA LEU A 823 0.07 37.63 -8.59
C LEU A 823 1.38 37.87 -9.35
N THR A 824 1.53 39.04 -10.00
CA THR A 824 2.73 39.38 -10.78
C THR A 824 3.95 39.74 -9.94
N SER A 825 3.77 40.22 -8.70
CA SER A 825 4.88 40.53 -7.79
C SER A 825 5.25 39.34 -6.89
N LYS A 826 4.37 38.99 -5.94
CA LYS A 826 4.63 37.92 -4.98
C LYS A 826 4.55 36.53 -5.60
N GLY A 827 3.61 36.31 -6.51
CA GLY A 827 3.34 35.02 -7.14
C GLY A 827 4.50 34.51 -8.01
N LEU A 828 5.34 35.40 -8.53
CA LEU A 828 6.52 35.02 -9.32
C LEU A 828 7.82 34.99 -8.50
N THR A 829 7.90 35.74 -7.39
CA THR A 829 9.16 35.93 -6.65
C THR A 829 9.21 35.24 -5.29
N GLN A 830 8.06 34.98 -4.65
CA GLN A 830 7.98 34.42 -3.30
C GLN A 830 7.48 32.99 -3.23
N VAL A 831 6.87 32.48 -4.32
CA VAL A 831 6.37 31.10 -4.39
C VAL A 831 7.54 30.18 -4.72
N LYS A 832 7.85 29.26 -3.83
CA LYS A 832 8.97 28.30 -3.99
C LYS A 832 8.57 27.02 -4.74
N ASN A 833 7.30 26.65 -4.72
CA ASN A 833 6.81 25.46 -5.42
C ASN A 833 6.66 25.73 -6.92
N ALA A 834 6.98 24.75 -7.77
CA ALA A 834 6.93 24.88 -9.21
C ALA A 834 5.60 24.44 -9.83
N CYS A 835 4.73 23.69 -9.12
CA CYS A 835 3.56 23.02 -9.67
C CYS A 835 2.47 23.97 -10.21
N LEU A 836 1.42 23.40 -10.86
CA LEU A 836 0.27 24.17 -11.35
C LEU A 836 -0.68 24.62 -10.23
N CYS A 837 -0.95 23.76 -9.24
CA CYS A 837 -1.98 24.02 -8.23
C CYS A 837 -1.67 25.21 -7.32
N HIS A 838 -0.48 25.23 -6.75
CA HIS A 838 -0.04 26.24 -5.78
C HIS A 838 1.39 26.72 -6.02
N GLY A 839 1.86 26.57 -7.25
CA GLY A 839 3.21 26.89 -7.66
C GLY A 839 3.31 27.95 -8.74
N ILE A 840 4.55 28.21 -9.12
CA ILE A 840 4.90 29.27 -10.08
C ILE A 840 4.26 29.04 -11.45
N TYR A 841 4.27 27.79 -11.96
CA TYR A 841 3.69 27.50 -13.28
C TYR A 841 2.19 27.73 -13.34
N GLY A 842 1.44 27.51 -12.26
CA GLY A 842 0.03 27.88 -12.19
C GLY A 842 -0.18 29.40 -12.28
N ASN A 843 0.68 30.16 -11.61
CA ASN A 843 0.66 31.62 -11.65
C ASN A 843 1.00 32.15 -13.06
N ILE A 844 2.03 31.60 -13.69
CA ILE A 844 2.43 31.92 -15.08
C ILE A 844 1.30 31.63 -16.05
N GLU A 845 0.65 30.49 -15.94
CA GLU A 845 -0.45 30.08 -16.80
C GLU A 845 -1.63 31.08 -16.75
N VAL A 846 -1.98 31.53 -15.54
CA VAL A 846 -3.05 32.52 -15.34
C VAL A 846 -2.64 33.87 -15.87
N ILE A 847 -1.42 34.32 -15.64
CA ILE A 847 -0.89 35.60 -16.20
C ILE A 847 -0.92 35.58 -17.75
N ARG A 848 -0.47 34.47 -18.36
CA ARG A 848 -0.55 34.29 -19.81
C ARG A 848 -1.97 34.46 -20.33
N LYS A 849 -2.94 33.82 -19.66
CA LYS A 849 -4.35 33.91 -20.07
C LYS A 849 -4.88 35.33 -19.92
N ILE A 850 -4.55 36.03 -18.85
CA ILE A 850 -4.92 37.44 -18.63
C ILE A 850 -4.32 38.33 -19.72
N ASN A 851 -3.04 38.12 -20.09
CA ASN A 851 -2.34 38.90 -21.10
C ASN A 851 -2.94 38.76 -22.54
N GLN A 852 -3.56 37.61 -22.81
CA GLN A 852 -4.28 37.39 -24.10
C GLN A 852 -5.58 38.16 -24.20
N MET A 853 -6.06 38.75 -23.11
CA MET A 853 -7.33 39.42 -23.02
C MET A 853 -7.17 40.95 -23.05
N ASN A 854 -8.11 41.65 -23.65
CA ASN A 854 -8.07 43.14 -23.78
C ASN A 854 -8.50 43.87 -22.48
N VAL A 855 -8.25 43.27 -21.32
CA VAL A 855 -8.59 43.85 -20.00
C VAL A 855 -7.42 44.69 -19.46
N LEU A 856 -6.19 44.44 -19.90
CA LEU A 856 -4.99 45.13 -19.45
C LEU A 856 -4.66 46.35 -20.33
N GLY A 857 -4.25 47.45 -19.68
CA GLY A 857 -3.64 48.59 -20.36
C GLY A 857 -2.19 48.27 -20.83
N ASP A 858 -1.67 49.16 -21.71
CA ASP A 858 -0.33 48.94 -22.30
C ASP A 858 0.81 48.93 -21.27
N GLU A 859 0.65 49.63 -20.15
CA GLU A 859 1.65 49.67 -19.08
C GLU A 859 1.73 48.32 -18.32
N GLU A 860 0.59 47.67 -18.03
CA GLU A 860 0.54 46.37 -17.41
C GLU A 860 0.99 45.26 -18.38
N LYS A 861 0.67 45.37 -19.67
CA LYS A 861 1.18 44.45 -20.70
C LYS A 861 2.67 44.49 -20.86
N ASN A 862 3.30 45.67 -20.78
CA ASN A 862 4.76 45.81 -20.88
C ASN A 862 5.51 45.18 -19.71
N LYS A 863 4.94 45.13 -18.50
CA LYS A 863 5.52 44.45 -17.34
C LYS A 863 5.49 42.92 -17.48
N CYS A 864 4.73 42.39 -18.41
CA CYS A 864 4.58 40.96 -18.64
C CYS A 864 5.50 40.42 -19.75
N LEU A 865 6.26 41.27 -20.45
CA LEU A 865 7.19 40.90 -21.52
C LEU A 865 8.37 40.05 -20.98
N ASP A 866 8.73 40.21 -19.71
CA ASP A 866 9.80 39.43 -19.05
C ASP A 866 9.33 38.03 -18.61
N LEU A 867 8.05 37.70 -18.77
CA LEU A 867 7.50 36.44 -18.30
C LEU A 867 8.06 35.23 -19.07
N GLU A 868 8.21 35.36 -20.39
CA GLU A 868 8.77 34.28 -21.22
C GLU A 868 10.24 34.00 -20.88
N GLU A 869 11.02 35.04 -20.58
CA GLU A 869 12.42 34.90 -20.19
C GLU A 869 12.54 34.27 -18.77
N PHE A 870 11.69 34.71 -17.86
CA PHE A 870 11.59 34.12 -16.51
C PHE A 870 11.21 32.65 -16.57
N GLU A 871 10.21 32.27 -17.37
CA GLU A 871 9.74 30.91 -17.53
C GLU A 871 10.83 30.00 -18.12
N ARG A 872 11.55 30.46 -19.15
CA ARG A 872 12.69 29.72 -19.70
C ARG A 872 13.73 29.43 -18.64
N SER A 873 14.04 30.40 -17.76
CA SER A 873 15.01 30.21 -16.69
C SER A 873 14.62 29.16 -15.67
N LEU A 874 13.32 29.07 -15.34
CA LEU A 874 12.79 28.03 -14.45
C LEU A 874 12.91 26.63 -15.06
N PHE A 875 12.66 26.53 -16.37
CA PHE A 875 12.65 25.24 -17.06
C PHE A 875 14.07 24.66 -17.24
N GLU A 876 15.08 25.51 -17.45
CA GLU A 876 16.47 25.09 -17.57
C GLU A 876 17.02 24.46 -16.29
N ASN A 877 16.43 24.83 -15.13
CA ASN A 877 16.78 24.30 -13.82
C ASN A 877 15.83 23.17 -13.35
N ARG A 878 15.28 22.41 -14.28
CA ARG A 878 14.33 21.31 -14.03
C ARG A 878 14.73 20.39 -12.87
N ASN A 879 16.02 20.05 -12.73
CA ASN A 879 16.50 19.16 -11.67
C ASN A 879 16.49 19.82 -10.29
N GLU A 880 16.28 21.14 -10.24
CA GLU A 880 16.21 21.96 -9.03
C GLU A 880 14.80 22.46 -8.74
N LEU A 881 13.78 22.08 -9.57
CA LEU A 881 12.40 22.47 -9.34
C LEU A 881 11.85 21.77 -8.09
N TYR A 882 11.43 22.59 -7.14
CA TYR A 882 10.83 22.12 -5.90
C TYR A 882 9.33 21.84 -6.07
N LEU A 883 8.87 20.64 -5.69
CA LEU A 883 7.48 20.21 -5.80
C LEU A 883 6.75 20.09 -4.44
N GLY A 884 7.27 20.73 -3.41
CA GLY A 884 6.56 20.94 -2.15
C GLY A 884 6.84 19.93 -1.03
N PHE A 885 7.77 18.98 -1.21
CA PHE A 885 8.09 17.99 -0.17
C PHE A 885 9.57 17.98 0.20
N SER A 886 10.43 17.62 -0.72
CA SER A 886 11.87 17.67 -0.58
C SER A 886 12.51 18.09 -1.89
N LYS A 887 13.81 18.45 -1.88
CA LYS A 887 14.53 18.81 -3.11
C LYS A 887 14.56 17.67 -4.14
N ASP A 888 14.58 16.43 -3.66
CA ASP A 888 14.69 15.24 -4.50
C ASP A 888 13.32 14.63 -4.86
N PHE A 889 12.22 15.16 -4.31
CA PHE A 889 10.88 14.65 -4.62
C PHE A 889 10.49 14.99 -6.06
N LYS A 890 10.24 13.94 -6.84
CA LYS A 890 9.79 14.02 -8.23
C LYS A 890 8.52 13.20 -8.37
N THR A 891 7.49 13.83 -8.91
CA THR A 891 6.24 13.15 -9.24
C THR A 891 5.79 13.48 -10.65
N ASP A 892 5.18 12.50 -11.31
CA ASP A 892 4.67 12.65 -12.68
C ASP A 892 3.21 13.08 -12.73
N VAL A 893 2.56 13.32 -11.58
CA VAL A 893 1.16 13.77 -11.51
C VAL A 893 0.98 15.14 -12.18
N PHE A 894 -0.28 15.48 -12.54
CA PHE A 894 -0.51 16.65 -13.35
C PHE A 894 -0.49 17.96 -12.54
N MET A 895 -1.36 18.13 -11.55
CA MET A 895 -1.51 19.45 -10.90
C MET A 895 -0.36 19.79 -9.94
N THR A 896 0.28 18.81 -9.35
CA THR A 896 1.37 18.98 -8.36
C THR A 896 2.73 18.45 -8.82
N GLY A 897 2.82 17.96 -10.06
CA GLY A 897 4.01 17.33 -10.60
C GLY A 897 4.46 17.83 -11.97
N PHE A 898 5.37 17.07 -12.58
CA PHE A 898 6.03 17.47 -13.82
C PHE A 898 5.13 17.46 -15.05
N SER A 899 4.14 16.54 -15.16
CA SER A 899 3.34 16.50 -16.38
C SER A 899 2.50 17.76 -16.59
N GLY A 900 2.08 18.42 -15.51
CA GLY A 900 1.41 19.72 -15.62
C GLY A 900 2.35 20.85 -16.05
N ILE A 901 3.58 20.83 -15.54
CA ILE A 901 4.63 21.80 -15.94
C ILE A 901 4.93 21.65 -17.43
N PHE A 902 5.17 20.43 -17.90
CA PHE A 902 5.45 20.16 -19.31
C PHE A 902 4.26 20.44 -20.22
N TYR A 903 3.03 20.22 -19.72
CA TYR A 903 1.83 20.61 -20.42
C TYR A 903 1.71 22.15 -20.55
N SER A 904 1.99 22.90 -19.50
CA SER A 904 2.00 24.37 -19.54
C SER A 904 3.00 24.91 -20.57
N ILE A 905 4.17 24.28 -20.67
CA ILE A 905 5.18 24.61 -21.67
C ILE A 905 4.72 24.25 -23.10
N LEU A 906 4.09 23.08 -23.28
CA LEU A 906 3.52 22.65 -24.55
C LEU A 906 2.47 23.66 -25.05
N ARG A 907 1.67 24.24 -24.14
CA ARG A 907 0.69 25.29 -24.46
C ARG A 907 1.30 26.63 -24.88
N GLU A 908 2.54 26.89 -24.51
CA GLU A 908 3.27 28.06 -25.05
C GLU A 908 3.56 27.89 -26.53
N GLU A 909 3.92 26.66 -26.96
CA GLU A 909 4.16 26.34 -28.36
C GLU A 909 2.84 26.21 -29.19
N GLU A 910 1.81 25.57 -28.58
CA GLU A 910 0.51 25.32 -29.22
C GLU A 910 -0.63 25.99 -28.41
N LYS A 911 -0.93 27.22 -28.77
CA LYS A 911 -1.89 28.07 -28.06
C LYS A 911 -3.37 27.62 -28.18
N THR A 912 -3.65 26.65 -29.07
CA THR A 912 -5.00 26.07 -29.22
C THR A 912 -5.34 25.06 -28.13
N LEU A 913 -4.34 24.56 -27.40
CA LEU A 913 -4.56 23.63 -26.30
C LEU A 913 -5.29 24.33 -25.12
N PRO A 914 -6.32 23.67 -24.54
CA PRO A 914 -7.13 24.27 -23.48
C PRO A 914 -6.36 24.42 -22.16
N SER A 915 -6.80 25.41 -21.37
CA SER A 915 -6.28 25.51 -19.98
C SER A 915 -7.10 24.66 -19.02
N ILE A 916 -6.43 23.67 -18.42
CA ILE A 916 -7.07 22.81 -17.41
C ILE A 916 -7.38 23.60 -16.12
N LEU A 917 -6.61 24.64 -15.80
CA LEU A 917 -6.89 25.51 -14.65
C LEU A 917 -8.22 26.27 -14.77
N PHE A 918 -8.65 26.52 -16.00
CA PHE A 918 -9.93 27.17 -16.32
C PHE A 918 -11.03 26.16 -16.70
N LEU A 919 -10.75 24.88 -16.67
CA LEU A 919 -11.63 23.79 -17.13
C LEU A 919 -12.14 24.03 -18.57
N GLU A 920 -11.31 24.61 -19.44
CA GLU A 920 -11.56 24.75 -20.86
C GLU A 920 -11.54 23.37 -21.56
N VAL A 921 -12.15 23.27 -22.75
CA VAL A 921 -12.16 22.08 -23.60
C VAL A 921 -11.67 22.38 -25.01
#